data_35863250ce779c213284941dec4880af
#
_entry.id   35863250ce779c213284941dec4880af
#
_cell.length_a   1.000
_cell.length_b   1.000
_cell.length_c   1.000
_cell.angle_alpha   90.00
_cell.angle_beta   90.00
_cell.angle_gamma   90.00
#
_symmetry.space_group_name_H-M   'P 1'
#
loop_
_entity.id
_entity.type
_entity.pdbx_description
1 polymer ?
#
loop_
_entity_poly.entity_id
_entity_poly.type
_entity_poly.pdbx_seq_one_letter_code
_entity_poly.pdbx_strand_id
1 'polypeptide(L)'
;MQILKDASSAAIYGSRAANGVVLITTKQGKKSRGPQVSLNASVGLANVAKTYEVLNVAEYKDLMDELGMVNLPDGLKDETDWFEETYKTGINQNYQLSVSNATDKMRYYISGGYSDEQGILPVAFNKRFNVKASFDSDLYDWLNVGANVAYSHYKNNGIISGTGSNRAGVVLSVINTPTYAKPWSETNPNWYWTEFYGANLTTPSENLARTENNYTQTDRLLLTGYAQINFTKNFKFKSTVSMDRRWVHSYYFLDPIKTSYGRTQHGEASSERSDDMRMVYDNIFTYNNSWNAKHNFEAMAGTSATTSRWENLYGSRSYFSPDYNNAIFGINGGNKGGLRGQSQGYSKWAIMSYLARVSYNFDSKYYVTVNFRADGSSKLAPGNRWGYFPSASVAWRLSGEDFLKVVTWINDLKLRAGWGQQGNQSGLADYAWVQQYGTNYYDWTKTEFADATPTLGGKSNIGNKDLTWETTTQTNVGIDWSMFNSRLIVTLDGYYKYTKDLLMNVPLPSPYPSIYRNEGEMSNWGLELAINSVNIEKNNWRWTTDFNISMNRNRLEKLNLQQVYYYTQTSEALSEYVVRMTPGQPLGQFWGYTALGVDPETGMIQYEDYNGDGKVNVADKHYIGDANPLFTAGLTNTISWKGLSFSFLLTSSVGNDIYNASKIEMIGMYTGGNQIKDVVRRWRIPGQITDIPKAGELDNLRASTRWIEDGSYLKVKNITLSYDITHPALKKANINRIQPYITLDNMITFTNYTGYDPEMSQYTSATSMGIDWGTYPCVKTVLFGVNVEF
;
A
#
# COMPACT_ATOMS: atom_id res chain seq x y z
N MET A 1 18.94 1.36 3.93
CA MET A 1 17.64 1.97 4.25
C MET A 1 17.58 2.15 5.75
N GLN A 2 17.13 3.32 6.22
CA GLN A 2 17.01 3.65 7.64
C GLN A 2 15.62 4.27 7.85
N ILE A 3 14.93 3.87 8.90
CA ILE A 3 13.60 4.40 9.24
C ILE A 3 13.76 5.27 10.50
N LEU A 4 13.43 6.56 10.36
CA LEU A 4 13.42 7.51 11.47
C LEU A 4 12.00 7.55 12.02
N LYS A 5 11.79 6.95 13.19
CA LYS A 5 10.49 6.83 13.85
C LYS A 5 10.26 7.90 14.90
N ASP A 6 11.36 8.42 15.49
CA ASP A 6 11.33 9.38 16.59
C ASP A 6 11.09 10.80 16.08
N ALA A 7 10.30 11.59 16.79
CA ALA A 7 10.04 12.98 16.44
C ALA A 7 11.31 13.81 16.35
N SER A 8 12.30 13.60 17.24
CA SER A 8 13.55 14.35 17.24
C SER A 8 14.43 14.03 16.02
N SER A 9 14.46 12.80 15.55
CA SER A 9 15.22 12.41 14.36
C SER A 9 14.50 12.79 13.05
N ALA A 10 13.17 12.77 13.05
CA ALA A 10 12.33 13.09 11.89
C ALA A 10 12.04 14.59 11.74
N ALA A 11 12.12 15.39 12.80
CA ALA A 11 11.73 16.81 12.84
C ALA A 11 12.41 17.66 11.76
N ILE A 12 13.67 17.38 11.42
CA ILE A 12 14.39 18.15 10.40
C ILE A 12 13.79 17.99 8.99
N TYR A 13 13.05 16.90 8.74
CA TYR A 13 12.38 16.64 7.47
C TYR A 13 11.00 17.29 7.37
N GLY A 14 10.53 17.95 8.45
CA GLY A 14 9.38 18.84 8.50
C GLY A 14 8.02 18.18 8.56
N SER A 15 7.03 18.98 8.16
CA SER A 15 5.59 18.62 8.22
C SER A 15 5.18 17.37 7.44
N ARG A 16 6.04 16.79 6.64
CA ARG A 16 5.82 15.52 5.95
C ARG A 16 6.35 14.31 6.72
N ALA A 17 6.99 14.53 7.87
CA ALA A 17 7.63 13.50 8.67
C ALA A 17 6.76 12.99 9.84
N ALA A 18 5.52 13.48 9.99
CA ALA A 18 4.62 13.11 11.10
C ALA A 18 4.36 11.59 11.20
N ASN A 19 4.37 10.90 10.05
CA ASN A 19 4.23 9.44 9.96
C ASN A 19 5.58 8.68 9.90
N GLY A 20 6.71 9.37 10.21
CA GLY A 20 8.06 8.84 10.11
C GLY A 20 8.76 9.17 8.78
N VAL A 21 10.05 8.91 8.72
CA VAL A 21 10.90 9.16 7.54
C VAL A 21 11.64 7.89 7.15
N VAL A 22 11.53 7.50 5.89
CA VAL A 22 12.33 6.43 5.31
C VAL A 22 13.50 7.06 4.55
N LEU A 23 14.71 6.92 5.11
CA LEU A 23 15.94 7.42 4.50
C LEU A 23 16.57 6.32 3.63
N ILE A 24 16.63 6.56 2.32
CA ILE A 24 17.22 5.65 1.35
C ILE A 24 18.55 6.23 0.86
N THR A 25 19.66 5.64 1.28
CA THR A 25 20.97 5.95 0.73
C THR A 25 21.21 5.09 -0.50
N THR A 26 21.35 5.73 -1.65
CA THR A 26 21.55 5.03 -2.92
C THR A 26 22.99 4.55 -3.06
N LYS A 27 23.18 3.48 -3.85
CA LYS A 27 24.52 2.98 -4.19
C LYS A 27 25.35 4.11 -4.84
N GLN A 28 26.60 4.22 -4.42
CA GLN A 28 27.61 5.14 -4.94
C GLN A 28 28.84 4.34 -5.35
N GLY A 29 29.72 4.94 -6.16
CA GLY A 29 31.01 4.36 -6.51
C GLY A 29 31.85 4.08 -5.25
N LYS A 30 32.49 2.92 -5.19
CA LYS A 30 33.49 2.58 -4.16
C LYS A 30 34.87 2.57 -4.80
N LYS A 31 35.88 2.97 -4.03
CA LYS A 31 37.28 2.98 -4.47
C LYS A 31 37.72 1.54 -4.76
N SER A 32 38.14 1.27 -5.98
CA SER A 32 38.60 -0.04 -6.46
C SER A 32 39.71 0.14 -7.48
N ARG A 33 40.42 -0.92 -7.86
CA ARG A 33 41.50 -0.86 -8.88
C ARG A 33 41.00 -0.52 -10.28
N GLY A 34 39.70 -0.60 -10.54
CA GLY A 34 39.08 -0.28 -11.83
C GLY A 34 37.55 -0.21 -11.69
N PRO A 35 36.81 0.06 -12.79
CA PRO A 35 35.36 0.02 -12.78
C PRO A 35 34.85 -1.37 -12.35
N GLN A 36 33.93 -1.40 -11.41
CA GLN A 36 33.22 -2.62 -11.02
C GLN A 36 31.94 -2.73 -11.83
N VAL A 37 31.80 -3.83 -12.55
CA VAL A 37 30.59 -4.15 -13.32
C VAL A 37 29.83 -5.26 -12.58
N SER A 38 28.53 -5.10 -12.40
CA SER A 38 27.67 -6.08 -11.74
C SER A 38 26.42 -6.32 -12.57
N LEU A 39 26.12 -7.58 -12.85
CA LEU A 39 24.91 -8.05 -13.51
C LEU A 39 24.09 -8.88 -12.51
N ASN A 40 22.82 -8.54 -12.38
CA ASN A 40 21.82 -9.41 -11.73
C ASN A 40 20.78 -9.81 -12.78
N ALA A 41 20.50 -11.09 -12.89
CA ALA A 41 19.45 -11.62 -13.76
C ALA A 41 18.65 -12.66 -12.99
N SER A 42 17.31 -12.57 -13.08
CA SER A 42 16.41 -13.54 -12.45
C SER A 42 15.15 -13.79 -13.24
N VAL A 43 14.63 -15.02 -13.11
CA VAL A 43 13.34 -15.45 -13.67
C VAL A 43 12.55 -16.16 -12.57
N GLY A 44 11.30 -15.76 -12.37
CA GLY A 44 10.39 -16.32 -11.37
C GLY A 44 9.14 -16.90 -12.03
N LEU A 45 8.64 -17.99 -11.45
CA LEU A 45 7.37 -18.62 -11.80
C LEU A 45 6.40 -18.41 -10.64
N ALA A 46 5.28 -17.74 -10.93
CA ALA A 46 4.27 -17.33 -9.95
C ALA A 46 2.97 -18.09 -10.17
N ASN A 47 2.44 -18.70 -9.12
CA ASN A 47 1.17 -19.44 -9.16
C ASN A 47 0.27 -19.02 -8.01
N VAL A 48 -1.06 -19.20 -8.18
CA VAL A 48 -2.03 -18.95 -7.12
C VAL A 48 -1.72 -19.85 -5.91
N ALA A 49 -1.81 -19.28 -4.71
CA ALA A 49 -1.47 -20.02 -3.49
C ALA A 49 -2.59 -20.93 -2.97
N LYS A 50 -3.85 -20.58 -3.27
CA LYS A 50 -5.07 -21.25 -2.79
C LYS A 50 -6.17 -21.16 -3.83
N THR A 51 -6.98 -22.23 -3.96
CA THR A 51 -8.21 -22.32 -4.74
C THR A 51 -9.34 -22.88 -3.87
N TYR A 52 -10.57 -22.84 -4.35
CA TYR A 52 -11.73 -23.37 -3.64
C TYR A 52 -12.42 -24.45 -4.47
N GLU A 53 -13.06 -25.41 -3.81
CA GLU A 53 -13.98 -26.32 -4.44
C GLU A 53 -15.34 -25.64 -4.57
N VAL A 54 -15.88 -25.59 -5.79
CA VAL A 54 -17.20 -25.02 -6.10
C VAL A 54 -18.22 -26.11 -6.36
N LEU A 55 -19.52 -25.78 -6.36
CA LEU A 55 -20.57 -26.71 -6.72
C LEU A 55 -20.40 -27.17 -8.17
N ASN A 56 -20.51 -28.47 -8.41
CA ASN A 56 -20.68 -29.00 -9.74
C ASN A 56 -22.09 -28.72 -10.27
N VAL A 57 -22.39 -29.07 -11.54
CA VAL A 57 -23.69 -28.80 -12.17
C VAL A 57 -24.87 -29.43 -11.43
N ALA A 58 -24.72 -30.63 -10.91
CA ALA A 58 -25.81 -31.30 -10.19
C ALA A 58 -26.09 -30.62 -8.82
N GLU A 59 -25.04 -30.30 -8.09
CA GLU A 59 -25.11 -29.57 -6.79
C GLU A 59 -25.64 -28.15 -6.99
N TYR A 60 -25.22 -27.49 -8.08
CA TYR A 60 -25.69 -26.14 -8.44
C TYR A 60 -27.19 -26.18 -8.84
N LYS A 61 -27.61 -27.16 -9.64
CA LYS A 61 -29.02 -27.33 -10.02
C LYS A 61 -29.90 -27.55 -8.79
N ASP A 62 -29.49 -28.41 -7.87
CA ASP A 62 -30.20 -28.65 -6.59
C ASP A 62 -30.36 -27.36 -5.74
N LEU A 63 -29.35 -26.47 -5.73
CA LEU A 63 -29.46 -25.17 -5.07
C LEU A 63 -30.41 -24.22 -5.82
N MET A 64 -30.32 -24.16 -7.14
CA MET A 64 -31.15 -23.25 -7.96
C MET A 64 -32.64 -23.68 -7.98
N ASP A 65 -32.91 -24.98 -7.99
CA ASP A 65 -34.25 -25.51 -7.88
C ASP A 65 -34.91 -25.14 -6.53
N GLU A 66 -34.13 -25.19 -5.43
CA GLU A 66 -34.58 -24.75 -4.10
C GLU A 66 -34.84 -23.24 -4.04
N LEU A 67 -33.98 -22.44 -4.64
CA LEU A 67 -34.10 -20.97 -4.69
C LEU A 67 -35.22 -20.50 -5.65
N GLY A 68 -35.58 -21.29 -6.64
CA GLY A 68 -36.52 -20.90 -7.69
C GLY A 68 -36.01 -19.73 -8.57
N MET A 69 -34.70 -19.52 -8.62
CA MET A 69 -34.11 -18.37 -9.30
C MET A 69 -33.75 -18.64 -10.76
N VAL A 70 -33.35 -19.86 -11.07
CA VAL A 70 -32.85 -20.26 -12.38
C VAL A 70 -33.51 -21.56 -12.80
N ASN A 71 -34.06 -21.61 -14.00
CA ASN A 71 -34.65 -22.83 -14.56
C ASN A 71 -33.64 -23.52 -15.50
N LEU A 72 -32.89 -24.45 -14.94
CA LEU A 72 -31.83 -25.15 -15.69
C LEU A 72 -32.39 -26.33 -16.48
N PRO A 73 -32.04 -26.47 -17.78
CA PRO A 73 -32.39 -27.64 -18.56
C PRO A 73 -31.71 -28.91 -18.04
N ASP A 74 -32.36 -30.06 -18.30
CA ASP A 74 -31.76 -31.36 -18.00
C ASP A 74 -30.59 -31.67 -18.95
N GLY A 75 -29.61 -32.42 -18.42
CA GLY A 75 -28.49 -32.91 -19.23
C GLY A 75 -27.30 -31.97 -19.33
N LEU A 76 -27.30 -30.82 -18.62
CA LEU A 76 -26.13 -30.00 -18.48
C LEU A 76 -24.99 -30.77 -17.79
N LYS A 77 -23.75 -30.49 -18.19
CA LYS A 77 -22.54 -31.13 -17.66
C LYS A 77 -21.55 -30.06 -17.19
N ASP A 78 -20.62 -30.48 -16.34
CA ASP A 78 -19.45 -29.67 -16.02
C ASP A 78 -18.57 -29.54 -17.27
N GLU A 79 -18.35 -28.31 -17.72
CA GLU A 79 -17.59 -27.98 -18.95
C GLU A 79 -16.28 -27.23 -18.63
N THR A 80 -16.28 -26.38 -17.60
CA THR A 80 -15.16 -25.47 -17.32
C THR A 80 -14.76 -25.51 -15.86
N ASP A 81 -13.48 -25.81 -15.61
CA ASP A 81 -12.82 -25.45 -14.34
C ASP A 81 -12.38 -23.99 -14.42
N TRP A 82 -13.14 -23.10 -13.77
CA TRP A 82 -12.89 -21.67 -13.81
C TRP A 82 -11.60 -21.26 -13.10
N PHE A 83 -11.08 -22.05 -12.14
CA PHE A 83 -9.80 -21.79 -11.52
C PHE A 83 -8.65 -22.06 -12.51
N GLU A 84 -8.68 -23.19 -13.19
CA GLU A 84 -7.69 -23.54 -14.20
C GLU A 84 -7.78 -22.63 -15.44
N GLU A 85 -9.01 -22.26 -15.85
CA GLU A 85 -9.21 -21.37 -16.99
C GLU A 85 -8.67 -19.95 -16.72
N THR A 86 -8.86 -19.45 -15.50
CA THR A 86 -8.58 -18.04 -15.15
C THR A 86 -7.18 -17.81 -14.63
N TYR A 87 -6.68 -18.68 -13.72
CA TYR A 87 -5.36 -18.53 -13.14
C TYR A 87 -4.30 -19.25 -13.96
N LYS A 88 -3.30 -18.51 -14.39
CA LYS A 88 -2.16 -19.03 -15.18
C LYS A 88 -0.85 -18.78 -14.43
N THR A 89 0.18 -19.53 -14.78
CA THR A 89 1.51 -19.27 -14.25
C THR A 89 2.03 -17.93 -14.78
N GLY A 90 2.25 -16.96 -13.88
CA GLY A 90 2.91 -15.70 -14.19
C GLY A 90 4.43 -15.87 -14.32
N ILE A 91 5.03 -15.22 -15.29
CA ILE A 91 6.49 -15.24 -15.49
C ILE A 91 7.05 -13.87 -15.14
N ASN A 92 7.94 -13.82 -14.14
CA ASN A 92 8.57 -12.61 -13.66
C ASN A 92 10.05 -12.61 -14.06
N GLN A 93 10.48 -11.58 -14.77
CA GLN A 93 11.86 -11.44 -15.24
C GLN A 93 12.45 -10.13 -14.72
N ASN A 94 13.70 -10.16 -14.26
CA ASN A 94 14.39 -8.96 -13.81
C ASN A 94 15.86 -9.02 -14.22
N TYR A 95 16.33 -7.94 -14.86
CA TYR A 95 17.70 -7.78 -15.34
C TYR A 95 18.23 -6.42 -14.90
N GLN A 96 19.36 -6.39 -14.20
CA GLN A 96 19.98 -5.18 -13.70
C GLN A 96 21.48 -5.20 -13.99
N LEU A 97 21.96 -4.25 -14.77
CA LEU A 97 23.38 -4.01 -15.01
C LEU A 97 23.82 -2.73 -14.28
N SER A 98 24.97 -2.75 -13.65
CA SER A 98 25.54 -1.54 -13.06
C SER A 98 27.05 -1.48 -13.23
N VAL A 99 27.56 -0.24 -13.35
CA VAL A 99 28.98 0.08 -13.41
C VAL A 99 29.26 1.17 -12.40
N SER A 100 30.29 0.98 -11.57
CA SER A 100 30.64 1.95 -10.56
C SER A 100 32.15 2.01 -10.31
N ASN A 101 32.66 3.18 -9.97
CA ASN A 101 34.02 3.35 -9.50
C ASN A 101 34.15 4.62 -8.64
N ALA A 102 35.24 4.73 -7.90
CA ALA A 102 35.64 5.96 -7.20
C ALA A 102 37.16 6.13 -7.27
N THR A 103 37.59 7.34 -7.56
CA THR A 103 38.95 7.87 -7.40
C THR A 103 39.01 8.72 -6.12
N ASP A 104 40.13 9.33 -5.84
CA ASP A 104 40.25 10.26 -4.68
C ASP A 104 39.40 11.52 -4.83
N LYS A 105 39.08 11.94 -6.07
CA LYS A 105 38.35 13.19 -6.36
C LYS A 105 36.97 12.98 -6.99
N MET A 106 36.63 11.76 -7.44
CA MET A 106 35.41 11.53 -8.20
C MET A 106 34.81 10.17 -7.90
N ARG A 107 33.51 10.10 -7.78
CA ARG A 107 32.71 8.88 -7.63
C ARG A 107 31.61 8.85 -8.67
N TYR A 108 31.40 7.71 -9.29
CA TYR A 108 30.26 7.52 -10.18
C TYR A 108 29.62 6.15 -10.02
N TYR A 109 28.34 6.11 -10.28
CA TYR A 109 27.52 4.90 -10.36
C TYR A 109 26.52 5.05 -11.49
N ILE A 110 26.51 4.12 -12.43
CA ILE A 110 25.56 4.08 -13.55
C ILE A 110 24.90 2.72 -13.55
N SER A 111 23.58 2.68 -13.71
CA SER A 111 22.87 1.41 -13.83
C SER A 111 21.70 1.50 -14.77
N GLY A 112 21.39 0.38 -15.44
CA GLY A 112 20.20 0.16 -16.24
C GLY A 112 19.52 -1.13 -15.85
N GLY A 113 18.19 -1.12 -15.83
CA GLY A 113 17.41 -2.30 -15.46
C GLY A 113 16.16 -2.43 -16.30
N TYR A 114 15.73 -3.67 -16.47
CA TYR A 114 14.46 -4.06 -17.09
C TYR A 114 13.77 -5.11 -16.21
N SER A 115 12.49 -4.94 -15.94
CA SER A 115 11.65 -5.97 -15.36
C SER A 115 10.38 -6.16 -16.17
N ASP A 116 9.93 -7.41 -16.29
CA ASP A 116 8.65 -7.81 -16.87
C ASP A 116 7.98 -8.77 -15.87
N GLU A 117 6.93 -8.29 -15.23
CA GLU A 117 6.18 -9.03 -14.21
C GLU A 117 4.79 -9.33 -14.78
N GLN A 118 4.50 -10.60 -14.99
CA GLN A 118 3.17 -11.08 -15.39
C GLN A 118 2.45 -11.60 -14.15
N GLY A 119 1.21 -11.12 -13.95
CA GLY A 119 0.35 -11.64 -12.90
C GLY A 119 -0.15 -13.04 -13.19
N ILE A 120 -0.71 -13.69 -12.18
CA ILE A 120 -1.40 -14.98 -12.33
C ILE A 120 -2.73 -14.85 -13.12
N LEU A 121 -3.21 -13.65 -13.35
CA LEU A 121 -4.32 -13.32 -14.22
C LEU A 121 -3.76 -12.72 -15.52
N PRO A 122 -4.08 -13.28 -16.71
CA PRO A 122 -3.32 -13.04 -17.95
C PRO A 122 -3.21 -11.59 -18.40
N VAL A 123 -4.19 -10.75 -18.07
CA VAL A 123 -4.18 -9.32 -18.45
C VAL A 123 -3.39 -8.44 -17.50
N ALA A 124 -3.03 -8.96 -16.32
CA ALA A 124 -2.29 -8.22 -15.33
C ALA A 124 -0.78 -8.28 -15.61
N PHE A 125 -0.16 -7.15 -15.83
CA PHE A 125 1.29 -7.05 -16.05
C PHE A 125 1.87 -5.73 -15.55
N ASN A 126 3.17 -5.74 -15.27
CA ASN A 126 3.97 -4.54 -14.97
C ASN A 126 5.34 -4.65 -15.66
N LYS A 127 5.56 -3.84 -16.70
CA LYS A 127 6.83 -3.75 -17.44
C LYS A 127 7.53 -2.47 -17.06
N ARG A 128 8.77 -2.57 -16.65
CA ARG A 128 9.57 -1.42 -16.22
C ARG A 128 10.94 -1.41 -16.86
N PHE A 129 11.34 -0.25 -17.36
CA PHE A 129 12.70 0.08 -17.72
C PHE A 129 13.19 1.22 -16.83
N ASN A 130 14.43 1.15 -16.34
CA ASN A 130 15.00 2.22 -15.53
C ASN A 130 16.48 2.43 -15.84
N VAL A 131 16.89 3.69 -15.81
CA VAL A 131 18.29 4.11 -15.89
C VAL A 131 18.57 5.06 -14.74
N LYS A 132 19.73 4.89 -14.11
CA LYS A 132 20.22 5.78 -13.07
C LYS A 132 21.68 6.12 -13.30
N ALA A 133 22.03 7.38 -13.12
CA ALA A 133 23.40 7.86 -13.06
C ALA A 133 23.58 8.74 -11.80
N SER A 134 24.65 8.50 -11.08
CA SER A 134 25.07 9.29 -9.91
C SER A 134 26.51 9.69 -10.09
N PHE A 135 26.78 10.95 -9.92
CA PHE A 135 28.11 11.57 -10.04
C PHE A 135 28.35 12.46 -8.84
N ASP A 136 29.54 12.41 -8.28
CA ASP A 136 29.99 13.21 -7.15
C ASP A 136 31.47 13.53 -7.33
N SER A 137 31.88 14.80 -7.19
CA SER A 137 33.25 15.21 -7.42
C SER A 137 33.69 16.35 -6.54
N ASP A 138 34.89 16.22 -6.00
CA ASP A 138 35.66 17.30 -5.36
C ASP A 138 36.42 18.08 -6.45
N LEU A 139 35.72 19.09 -7.07
CA LEU A 139 36.32 19.92 -8.12
C LEU A 139 37.51 20.71 -7.62
N TYR A 140 37.38 21.28 -6.41
CA TYR A 140 38.41 21.95 -5.67
C TYR A 140 38.31 21.57 -4.19
N ASP A 141 39.33 21.77 -3.41
CA ASP A 141 39.33 21.49 -1.97
C ASP A 141 38.19 22.23 -1.22
N TRP A 142 37.78 23.37 -1.77
CA TRP A 142 36.70 24.19 -1.25
C TRP A 142 35.32 23.95 -1.93
N LEU A 143 35.27 23.23 -3.07
CA LEU A 143 34.05 23.04 -3.86
C LEU A 143 33.83 21.57 -4.21
N ASN A 144 32.75 20.99 -3.65
CA ASN A 144 32.25 19.69 -4.01
C ASN A 144 30.92 19.85 -4.77
N VAL A 145 30.73 19.10 -5.85
CA VAL A 145 29.50 19.08 -6.64
C VAL A 145 29.03 17.65 -6.87
N GLY A 146 27.73 17.47 -6.95
CA GLY A 146 27.16 16.18 -7.27
C GLY A 146 25.86 16.30 -8.03
N ALA A 147 25.58 15.25 -8.81
CA ALA A 147 24.33 15.12 -9.57
C ALA A 147 23.84 13.66 -9.53
N ASN A 148 22.54 13.52 -9.39
CA ASN A 148 21.85 12.24 -9.52
C ASN A 148 20.72 12.41 -10.52
N VAL A 149 20.66 11.49 -11.48
CA VAL A 149 19.60 11.41 -12.48
C VAL A 149 19.03 10.00 -12.43
N ALA A 150 17.74 9.87 -12.29
CA ALA A 150 17.06 8.58 -12.41
C ALA A 150 15.82 8.75 -13.28
N TYR A 151 15.76 8.00 -14.34
CA TYR A 151 14.61 7.89 -15.22
C TYR A 151 14.01 6.49 -15.11
N SER A 152 12.70 6.42 -15.04
CA SER A 152 11.98 5.16 -15.13
C SER A 152 10.75 5.30 -16.02
N HIS A 153 10.59 4.33 -16.90
CA HIS A 153 9.40 4.12 -17.71
C HIS A 153 8.75 2.83 -17.26
N TYR A 154 7.49 2.87 -16.93
CA TYR A 154 6.72 1.65 -16.65
C TYR A 154 5.36 1.71 -17.30
N LYS A 155 4.94 0.55 -17.79
CA LYS A 155 3.61 0.31 -18.36
C LYS A 155 3.00 -0.86 -17.62
N ASN A 156 1.83 -0.64 -17.07
CA ASN A 156 1.12 -1.66 -16.32
C ASN A 156 -0.35 -1.74 -16.73
N ASN A 157 -0.94 -2.89 -16.54
CA ASN A 157 -2.35 -3.13 -16.54
C ASN A 157 -2.70 -3.97 -15.32
N GLY A 158 -3.88 -3.75 -14.76
CA GLY A 158 -4.42 -4.50 -13.65
C GLY A 158 -5.83 -5.00 -13.98
N ILE A 159 -6.29 -5.92 -13.15
CA ILE A 159 -7.67 -6.38 -13.16
C ILE A 159 -8.52 -5.51 -12.24
N ILE A 160 -9.84 -5.60 -12.40
CA ILE A 160 -10.78 -5.13 -11.41
C ILE A 160 -10.89 -6.20 -10.31
N SER A 161 -10.51 -5.83 -9.10
CA SER A 161 -10.60 -6.65 -7.89
C SER A 161 -11.26 -5.86 -6.76
N GLY A 162 -11.62 -6.54 -5.67
CA GLY A 162 -12.26 -5.85 -4.55
C GLY A 162 -13.69 -5.39 -4.87
N THR A 163 -14.42 -6.19 -5.62
CA THR A 163 -15.81 -5.95 -5.98
C THR A 163 -16.48 -7.26 -6.36
N GLY A 164 -17.81 -7.32 -6.34
CA GLY A 164 -18.60 -8.48 -6.72
C GLY A 164 -18.45 -8.85 -8.21
N SER A 165 -18.84 -10.08 -8.55
CA SER A 165 -18.69 -10.65 -9.89
C SER A 165 -19.40 -9.85 -10.97
N ASN A 166 -20.60 -9.35 -10.71
CA ASN A 166 -21.38 -8.54 -11.65
C ASN A 166 -20.84 -7.12 -11.86
N ARG A 167 -19.91 -6.69 -11.01
CA ARG A 167 -19.21 -5.39 -11.11
C ARG A 167 -17.81 -5.51 -11.71
N ALA A 168 -17.60 -6.52 -12.55
CA ALA A 168 -16.33 -6.86 -13.18
C ALA A 168 -15.25 -7.40 -12.22
N GLY A 169 -15.62 -7.85 -11.02
CA GLY A 169 -14.71 -8.49 -10.07
C GLY A 169 -14.27 -9.86 -10.55
N VAL A 170 -13.04 -9.99 -11.03
CA VAL A 170 -12.53 -11.26 -11.60
C VAL A 170 -12.45 -12.34 -10.53
N VAL A 171 -11.93 -12.00 -9.33
CA VAL A 171 -11.64 -12.99 -8.27
C VAL A 171 -12.89 -13.71 -7.79
N LEU A 172 -14.00 -12.98 -7.56
CA LEU A 172 -15.27 -13.58 -7.15
C LEU A 172 -16.00 -14.25 -8.32
N SER A 173 -15.84 -13.76 -9.54
CA SER A 173 -16.48 -14.41 -10.70
C SER A 173 -15.93 -15.83 -10.96
N VAL A 174 -14.68 -16.13 -10.57
CA VAL A 174 -14.13 -17.50 -10.64
C VAL A 174 -14.95 -18.48 -9.79
N ILE A 175 -15.48 -18.02 -8.65
CA ILE A 175 -16.30 -18.85 -7.74
C ILE A 175 -17.77 -18.84 -8.16
N ASN A 176 -18.29 -17.64 -8.51
CA ASN A 176 -19.72 -17.46 -8.74
C ASN A 176 -20.19 -17.90 -10.16
N THR A 177 -19.27 -18.23 -11.07
CA THR A 177 -19.66 -18.73 -12.39
C THR A 177 -19.92 -20.22 -12.34
N PRO A 178 -21.11 -20.70 -12.77
CA PRO A 178 -21.43 -22.13 -12.83
C PRO A 178 -20.50 -22.88 -13.77
N THR A 179 -20.19 -24.14 -13.42
CA THR A 179 -19.24 -24.99 -14.16
C THR A 179 -19.74 -25.44 -15.54
N TYR A 180 -21.05 -25.36 -15.82
CA TYR A 180 -21.60 -25.62 -17.17
C TYR A 180 -21.31 -24.50 -18.18
N ALA A 181 -21.01 -23.31 -17.71
CA ALA A 181 -20.72 -22.16 -18.57
C ALA A 181 -19.38 -22.32 -19.26
N LYS A 182 -19.27 -21.79 -20.46
CA LYS A 182 -18.06 -21.82 -21.29
C LYS A 182 -17.40 -20.44 -21.38
N PRO A 183 -16.14 -20.33 -21.75
CA PRO A 183 -15.51 -19.02 -21.97
C PRO A 183 -16.21 -18.20 -23.06
N TRP A 184 -16.66 -18.86 -24.14
CA TRP A 184 -17.29 -18.23 -25.30
C TRP A 184 -18.73 -18.73 -25.48
N SER A 185 -19.61 -17.87 -26.02
CA SER A 185 -20.99 -18.18 -26.36
C SER A 185 -21.05 -19.24 -27.47
N GLU A 186 -22.00 -20.16 -27.35
CA GLU A 186 -22.27 -21.15 -28.40
C GLU A 186 -23.10 -20.57 -29.56
N THR A 187 -23.86 -19.51 -29.29
CA THR A 187 -24.71 -18.87 -30.29
C THR A 187 -23.98 -17.84 -31.13
N ASN A 188 -22.92 -17.23 -30.60
CA ASN A 188 -22.10 -16.26 -31.33
C ASN A 188 -20.61 -16.37 -30.90
N PRO A 189 -19.71 -16.82 -31.78
CA PRO A 189 -18.30 -17.05 -31.43
C PRO A 189 -17.51 -15.77 -31.11
N ASN A 190 -18.08 -14.60 -31.39
CA ASN A 190 -17.47 -13.32 -31.04
C ASN A 190 -17.87 -12.80 -29.66
N TRP A 191 -18.74 -13.50 -28.95
CA TRP A 191 -19.25 -13.09 -27.65
C TRP A 191 -18.69 -13.98 -26.53
N TYR A 192 -18.41 -13.43 -25.40
CA TYR A 192 -18.26 -14.19 -24.16
C TYR A 192 -19.61 -14.79 -23.76
N TRP A 193 -19.58 -15.88 -22.99
CA TRP A 193 -20.75 -16.60 -22.52
C TRP A 193 -21.72 -15.70 -21.76
N THR A 194 -23.01 -15.79 -22.14
CA THR A 194 -24.12 -15.05 -21.52
C THR A 194 -25.37 -15.91 -21.28
N GLU A 195 -25.29 -17.21 -21.61
CA GLU A 195 -26.41 -18.11 -21.54
C GLU A 195 -26.60 -18.71 -20.13
N PHE A 196 -26.95 -17.85 -19.14
CA PHE A 196 -27.08 -18.22 -17.73
C PHE A 196 -28.50 -18.58 -17.29
N TYR A 197 -29.40 -18.86 -18.20
CA TYR A 197 -30.77 -19.28 -17.93
C TYR A 197 -31.58 -18.37 -16.99
N GLY A 198 -31.32 -17.07 -17.03
CA GLY A 198 -32.00 -16.06 -16.23
C GLY A 198 -31.14 -15.48 -15.08
N ALA A 199 -30.04 -16.12 -14.74
CA ALA A 199 -29.10 -15.51 -13.77
C ALA A 199 -28.35 -14.33 -14.39
N ASN A 200 -28.18 -13.26 -13.62
CA ASN A 200 -27.39 -12.10 -14.02
C ASN A 200 -25.93 -12.31 -13.58
N LEU A 201 -25.16 -12.97 -14.41
CA LEU A 201 -23.77 -13.32 -14.15
C LEU A 201 -22.84 -12.85 -15.25
N THR A 202 -21.56 -12.77 -14.92
CA THR A 202 -20.48 -12.46 -15.86
C THR A 202 -19.32 -13.44 -15.62
N THR A 203 -18.84 -14.10 -16.70
CA THR A 203 -17.72 -15.04 -16.58
C THR A 203 -16.41 -14.34 -16.21
N PRO A 204 -15.45 -15.06 -15.59
CA PRO A 204 -14.09 -14.52 -15.36
C PRO A 204 -13.42 -14.08 -16.65
N SER A 205 -13.60 -14.85 -17.74
CA SER A 205 -13.04 -14.54 -19.06
C SER A 205 -13.58 -13.21 -19.60
N GLU A 206 -14.88 -12.95 -19.47
CA GLU A 206 -15.46 -11.65 -19.83
C GLU A 206 -14.94 -10.52 -18.94
N ASN A 207 -14.85 -10.74 -17.61
CA ASN A 207 -14.33 -9.73 -16.69
C ASN A 207 -12.87 -9.38 -16.96
N LEU A 208 -12.04 -10.35 -17.35
CA LEU A 208 -10.68 -10.11 -17.82
C LEU A 208 -10.67 -9.28 -19.12
N ALA A 209 -11.54 -9.61 -20.07
CA ALA A 209 -11.61 -8.91 -21.35
C ALA A 209 -12.03 -7.44 -21.22
N ARG A 210 -12.77 -7.07 -20.19
CA ARG A 210 -13.12 -5.66 -19.90
C ARG A 210 -11.90 -4.78 -19.64
N THR A 211 -10.75 -5.38 -19.27
CA THR A 211 -9.51 -4.68 -18.97
C THR A 211 -8.35 -5.03 -19.89
N GLU A 212 -8.51 -5.96 -20.84
CA GLU A 212 -7.40 -6.47 -21.68
C GLU A 212 -6.66 -5.39 -22.47
N ASN A 213 -7.36 -4.36 -22.91
CA ASN A 213 -6.81 -3.26 -23.70
C ASN A 213 -6.41 -2.03 -22.86
N ASN A 214 -6.55 -2.12 -21.55
CA ASN A 214 -6.25 -1.02 -20.67
C ASN A 214 -4.76 -0.97 -20.36
N TYR A 215 -4.25 0.23 -20.13
CA TYR A 215 -2.91 0.41 -19.59
C TYR A 215 -2.77 1.76 -18.91
N THR A 216 -1.85 1.80 -17.95
CA THR A 216 -1.28 3.03 -17.43
C THR A 216 0.21 3.03 -17.74
N GLN A 217 0.66 4.04 -18.45
CA GLN A 217 2.07 4.29 -18.75
C GLN A 217 2.54 5.46 -17.92
N THR A 218 3.68 5.31 -17.24
CA THR A 218 4.26 6.37 -16.42
C THR A 218 5.74 6.55 -16.75
N ASP A 219 6.09 7.77 -17.10
CA ASP A 219 7.47 8.24 -17.24
C ASP A 219 7.80 9.11 -16.02
N ARG A 220 8.86 8.76 -15.28
CA ARG A 220 9.28 9.52 -14.09
C ARG A 220 10.74 9.88 -14.20
N LEU A 221 11.02 11.17 -14.00
CA LEU A 221 12.36 11.74 -13.99
C LEU A 221 12.64 12.35 -12.61
N LEU A 222 13.66 11.79 -11.94
CA LEU A 222 14.20 12.32 -10.69
C LEU A 222 15.56 12.95 -11.00
N LEU A 223 15.70 14.23 -10.71
CA LEU A 223 16.95 14.97 -10.84
C LEU A 223 17.29 15.55 -9.47
N THR A 224 18.55 15.42 -9.07
CA THR A 224 19.09 16.13 -7.88
C THR A 224 20.47 16.63 -8.24
N GLY A 225 20.68 17.90 -8.07
CA GLY A 225 22.00 18.54 -8.19
C GLY A 225 22.34 19.28 -6.92
N TYR A 226 23.60 19.27 -6.52
CA TYR A 226 24.06 20.07 -5.39
C TYR A 226 25.45 20.66 -5.62
N ALA A 227 25.68 21.78 -4.97
CA ALA A 227 27.01 22.37 -4.78
C ALA A 227 27.24 22.59 -3.29
N GLN A 228 28.39 22.15 -2.79
CA GLN A 228 28.84 22.39 -1.42
C GLN A 228 30.13 23.21 -1.42
N ILE A 229 30.08 24.32 -0.74
CA ILE A 229 31.23 25.22 -0.51
C ILE A 229 31.75 24.97 0.90
N ASN A 230 33.01 24.60 1.02
CA ASN A 230 33.72 24.47 2.28
C ASN A 230 34.51 25.76 2.53
N PHE A 231 33.91 26.71 3.29
CA PHE A 231 34.58 27.97 3.63
C PHE A 231 35.80 27.75 4.51
N THR A 232 35.67 26.80 5.44
CA THR A 232 36.75 26.31 6.28
C THR A 232 36.60 24.80 6.47
N LYS A 233 37.54 24.14 7.16
CA LYS A 233 37.39 22.73 7.54
C LYS A 233 36.13 22.45 8.39
N ASN A 234 35.65 23.48 9.10
CA ASN A 234 34.58 23.37 10.07
C ASN A 234 33.25 23.97 9.59
N PHE A 235 33.28 24.87 8.61
CA PHE A 235 32.10 25.61 8.16
C PHE A 235 31.87 25.43 6.67
N LYS A 236 30.68 24.95 6.32
CA LYS A 236 30.25 24.62 4.94
C LYS A 236 28.84 25.10 4.68
N PHE A 237 28.62 25.38 3.41
CA PHE A 237 27.30 25.68 2.84
C PHE A 237 26.99 24.65 1.73
N LYS A 238 25.83 24.09 1.76
CA LYS A 238 25.33 23.18 0.71
C LYS A 238 24.01 23.68 0.16
N SER A 239 23.96 23.90 -1.16
CA SER A 239 22.74 24.19 -1.89
C SER A 239 22.35 22.96 -2.73
N THR A 240 21.11 22.50 -2.61
CA THR A 240 20.60 21.34 -3.33
C THR A 240 19.32 21.71 -4.05
N VAL A 241 19.20 21.31 -5.32
CA VAL A 241 17.98 21.41 -6.11
C VAL A 241 17.56 19.99 -6.51
N SER A 242 16.32 19.65 -6.22
CA SER A 242 15.74 18.36 -6.60
C SER A 242 14.45 18.57 -7.38
N MET A 243 14.26 17.79 -8.44
CA MET A 243 13.04 17.74 -9.25
C MET A 243 12.56 16.29 -9.32
N ASP A 244 11.28 16.08 -9.04
CA ASP A 244 10.55 14.85 -9.29
C ASP A 244 9.41 15.20 -10.26
N ARG A 245 9.50 14.70 -11.49
CA ARG A 245 8.47 14.92 -12.50
C ARG A 245 7.96 13.60 -13.03
N ARG A 246 6.66 13.48 -13.10
CA ARG A 246 5.94 12.28 -13.51
C ARG A 246 4.89 12.64 -14.56
N TRP A 247 4.99 11.98 -15.70
CA TRP A 247 3.98 12.01 -16.77
C TRP A 247 3.25 10.68 -16.75
N VAL A 248 1.93 10.73 -16.65
CA VAL A 248 1.09 9.53 -16.66
C VAL A 248 0.15 9.60 -17.84
N HIS A 249 0.03 8.51 -18.56
CA HIS A 249 -0.96 8.29 -19.62
C HIS A 249 -1.74 7.04 -19.29
N SER A 250 -3.01 7.20 -18.92
CA SER A 250 -3.95 6.09 -18.72
C SER A 250 -4.86 5.98 -19.93
N TYR A 251 -5.07 4.78 -20.40
CA TYR A 251 -5.95 4.44 -21.50
C TYR A 251 -6.88 3.30 -21.10
N TYR A 252 -8.15 3.45 -21.39
CA TYR A 252 -9.20 2.49 -21.17
C TYR A 252 -9.97 2.27 -22.47
N PHE A 253 -10.28 1.03 -22.80
CA PHE A 253 -11.14 0.66 -23.90
C PHE A 253 -12.01 -0.54 -23.56
N LEU A 254 -13.31 -0.37 -23.63
CA LEU A 254 -14.33 -1.39 -23.51
C LEU A 254 -14.80 -1.77 -24.91
N ASP A 255 -14.56 -3.04 -25.28
CA ASP A 255 -14.94 -3.58 -26.59
C ASP A 255 -16.46 -3.59 -26.79
N PRO A 256 -16.99 -3.03 -27.89
CA PRO A 256 -18.44 -2.91 -28.14
C PRO A 256 -19.09 -4.25 -28.53
N ILE A 257 -18.33 -5.33 -28.75
CA ILE A 257 -18.83 -6.60 -29.28
C ILE A 257 -18.67 -7.73 -28.27
N LYS A 258 -17.44 -7.94 -27.77
CA LYS A 258 -17.06 -9.17 -27.05
C LYS A 258 -17.81 -9.33 -25.73
N THR A 259 -17.88 -8.24 -24.93
CA THR A 259 -18.45 -8.29 -23.58
C THR A 259 -19.92 -7.86 -23.55
N SER A 260 -20.70 -8.45 -22.65
CA SER A 260 -22.12 -8.08 -22.46
C SER A 260 -22.27 -6.62 -22.06
N TYR A 261 -21.42 -6.15 -21.13
CA TYR A 261 -21.41 -4.75 -20.70
C TYR A 261 -20.98 -3.81 -21.85
N GLY A 262 -19.98 -4.20 -22.63
CA GLY A 262 -19.55 -3.45 -23.81
C GLY A 262 -20.64 -3.30 -24.86
N ARG A 263 -21.42 -4.36 -25.14
CA ARG A 263 -22.58 -4.28 -26.04
C ARG A 263 -23.66 -3.34 -25.50
N THR A 264 -23.95 -3.41 -24.19
CA THR A 264 -24.94 -2.52 -23.55
C THR A 264 -24.52 -1.04 -23.60
N GLN A 265 -23.22 -0.77 -23.43
CA GLN A 265 -22.67 0.58 -23.48
C GLN A 265 -22.29 1.02 -24.91
N HIS A 266 -22.43 0.13 -25.90
CA HIS A 266 -21.96 0.35 -27.27
C HIS A 266 -20.47 0.69 -27.33
N GLY A 267 -19.68 0.08 -26.47
CA GLY A 267 -18.25 0.38 -26.29
C GLY A 267 -17.97 1.73 -25.63
N GLU A 268 -16.82 1.84 -25.01
CA GLU A 268 -16.35 3.08 -24.39
C GLU A 268 -14.81 3.16 -24.49
N ALA A 269 -14.29 4.35 -24.74
CA ALA A 269 -12.86 4.63 -24.59
C ALA A 269 -12.64 5.88 -23.77
N SER A 270 -11.59 5.87 -22.96
CA SER A 270 -11.11 7.08 -22.28
C SER A 270 -9.58 7.19 -22.35
N SER A 271 -9.11 8.41 -22.33
CA SER A 271 -7.69 8.72 -22.25
C SER A 271 -7.49 9.86 -21.26
N GLU A 272 -6.58 9.64 -20.32
CA GLU A 272 -6.16 10.65 -19.35
C GLU A 272 -4.66 10.86 -19.43
N ARG A 273 -4.25 12.13 -19.44
CA ARG A 273 -2.83 12.51 -19.33
C ARG A 273 -2.66 13.46 -18.18
N SER A 274 -1.72 13.15 -17.29
CA SER A 274 -1.35 14.02 -16.18
C SER A 274 0.15 14.29 -16.14
N ASP A 275 0.49 15.50 -15.67
CA ASP A 275 1.86 15.98 -15.42
C ASP A 275 1.93 16.44 -13.97
N ASP A 276 2.73 15.75 -13.16
CA ASP A 276 2.97 16.06 -11.75
C ASP A 276 4.44 16.42 -11.58
N MET A 277 4.73 17.65 -11.17
CA MET A 277 6.09 18.15 -10.97
C MET A 277 6.24 18.72 -9.57
N ARG A 278 7.23 18.18 -8.85
CA ARG A 278 7.64 18.68 -7.54
C ARG A 278 9.10 19.15 -7.57
N MET A 279 9.34 20.34 -7.05
CA MET A 279 10.67 20.92 -6.90
C MET A 279 10.97 21.13 -5.42
N VAL A 280 12.21 20.84 -5.02
CA VAL A 280 12.72 21.09 -3.66
C VAL A 280 14.03 21.85 -3.78
N TYR A 281 14.16 22.93 -3.01
CA TYR A 281 15.34 23.79 -2.92
C TYR A 281 15.78 23.86 -1.47
N ASP A 282 16.94 23.26 -1.16
CA ASP A 282 17.50 23.25 0.19
C ASP A 282 18.79 24.05 0.22
N ASN A 283 18.94 24.96 1.20
CA ASN A 283 20.12 25.75 1.43
C ASN A 283 20.53 25.61 2.90
N ILE A 284 21.62 24.90 3.16
CA ILE A 284 22.01 24.47 4.51
C ILE A 284 23.43 24.94 4.83
N PHE A 285 23.57 25.68 5.90
CA PHE A 285 24.84 25.97 6.57
C PHE A 285 25.10 24.95 7.67
N THR A 286 26.31 24.44 7.75
CA THR A 286 26.72 23.49 8.78
C THR A 286 28.05 23.90 9.37
N TYR A 287 28.15 23.93 10.70
CA TYR A 287 29.36 24.15 11.46
C TYR A 287 29.61 22.94 12.36
N ASN A 288 30.81 22.35 12.25
CA ASN A 288 31.24 21.21 13.06
C ASN A 288 32.58 21.53 13.70
N ASN A 289 32.70 21.31 15.01
CA ASN A 289 33.98 21.47 15.70
C ASN A 289 34.15 20.47 16.84
N SER A 290 35.37 20.09 17.11
CA SER A 290 35.74 19.23 18.24
C SER A 290 36.86 19.87 19.05
N TRP A 291 36.68 19.99 20.38
CA TRP A 291 37.67 20.56 21.31
C TRP A 291 38.12 19.48 22.29
N ASN A 292 39.41 19.47 22.60
CA ASN A 292 40.01 18.57 23.59
C ASN A 292 39.63 17.09 23.40
N ALA A 293 39.31 16.64 22.19
CA ALA A 293 38.82 15.31 21.85
C ALA A 293 37.54 14.85 22.61
N LYS A 294 36.98 15.68 23.47
CA LYS A 294 35.81 15.34 24.32
C LYS A 294 34.56 16.11 23.96
N HIS A 295 34.70 17.32 23.45
CA HIS A 295 33.57 18.17 23.12
C HIS A 295 33.35 18.14 21.60
N ASN A 296 32.26 17.52 21.15
CA ASN A 296 31.88 17.54 19.75
C ASN A 296 30.60 18.37 19.59
N PHE A 297 30.66 19.39 18.77
CA PHE A 297 29.59 20.33 18.53
C PHE A 297 29.25 20.38 17.04
N GLU A 298 27.99 20.27 16.71
CA GLU A 298 27.45 20.49 15.37
C GLU A 298 26.28 21.47 15.42
N ALA A 299 26.34 22.50 14.60
CA ALA A 299 25.20 23.40 14.39
C ALA A 299 24.84 23.45 12.90
N MET A 300 23.57 23.45 12.61
CA MET A 300 23.03 23.52 11.26
C MET A 300 21.88 24.53 11.23
N ALA A 301 21.83 25.35 10.19
CA ALA A 301 20.71 26.25 9.93
C ALA A 301 20.48 26.37 8.43
N GLY A 302 19.22 26.52 8.02
CA GLY A 302 18.94 26.65 6.61
C GLY A 302 17.50 26.87 6.26
N THR A 303 17.24 26.83 4.96
CA THR A 303 15.92 26.99 4.36
C THR A 303 15.63 25.84 3.42
N SER A 304 14.37 25.46 3.33
CA SER A 304 13.84 24.49 2.36
C SER A 304 12.57 25.03 1.73
N ALA A 305 12.51 25.08 0.42
CA ALA A 305 11.30 25.45 -0.31
C ALA A 305 10.84 24.27 -1.17
N THR A 306 9.58 23.88 -1.03
CA THR A 306 8.97 22.83 -1.86
C THR A 306 7.83 23.44 -2.64
N THR A 307 7.76 23.19 -3.95
CA THR A 307 6.61 23.51 -4.79
C THR A 307 6.13 22.25 -5.50
N SER A 308 4.82 22.13 -5.68
CA SER A 308 4.21 21.04 -6.45
C SER A 308 3.16 21.63 -7.40
N ARG A 309 3.12 21.09 -8.60
CA ARG A 309 2.15 21.42 -9.64
C ARG A 309 1.66 20.13 -10.26
N TRP A 310 0.36 20.01 -10.37
CA TRP A 310 -0.31 18.90 -11.04
C TRP A 310 -1.29 19.43 -12.07
N GLU A 311 -1.30 18.82 -13.24
CA GLU A 311 -2.25 19.08 -14.32
C GLU A 311 -2.73 17.78 -14.90
N ASN A 312 -4.01 17.70 -15.28
CA ASN A 312 -4.53 16.56 -16.04
C ASN A 312 -5.47 17.02 -17.15
N LEU A 313 -5.57 16.19 -18.18
CA LEU A 313 -6.54 16.28 -19.25
C LEU A 313 -7.17 14.90 -19.43
N TYR A 314 -8.49 14.83 -19.31
CA TYR A 314 -9.29 13.62 -19.48
C TYR A 314 -10.29 13.81 -20.62
N GLY A 315 -10.49 12.76 -21.42
CA GLY A 315 -11.54 12.67 -22.41
C GLY A 315 -12.08 11.26 -22.55
N SER A 316 -13.37 11.12 -22.76
CA SER A 316 -14.02 9.82 -23.04
C SER A 316 -15.09 9.92 -24.10
N ARG A 317 -15.34 8.83 -24.79
CA ARG A 317 -16.43 8.63 -25.75
C ARG A 317 -16.97 7.23 -25.67
N SER A 318 -18.26 7.08 -26.06
CA SER A 318 -18.95 5.80 -26.26
C SER A 318 -19.55 5.70 -27.66
N TYR A 319 -20.31 4.63 -27.92
CA TYR A 319 -20.95 4.34 -29.20
C TYR A 319 -19.93 4.11 -30.33
N PHE A 320 -19.08 3.13 -30.13
CA PHE A 320 -18.13 2.67 -31.16
C PHE A 320 -18.82 1.75 -32.18
N SER A 321 -18.45 1.89 -33.46
CA SER A 321 -18.86 0.93 -34.48
C SER A 321 -18.29 -0.47 -34.17
N PRO A 322 -19.04 -1.55 -34.43
CA PRO A 322 -18.51 -2.91 -34.32
C PRO A 322 -17.24 -3.16 -35.15
N ASP A 323 -17.08 -2.44 -36.27
CA ASP A 323 -15.90 -2.55 -37.15
C ASP A 323 -14.74 -1.63 -36.73
N TYR A 324 -14.84 -0.99 -35.55
CA TYR A 324 -13.86 -0.03 -35.09
C TYR A 324 -12.53 -0.67 -34.73
N ASN A 325 -11.46 -0.13 -35.27
CA ASN A 325 -10.09 -0.50 -34.90
C ASN A 325 -9.54 0.48 -33.86
N ASN A 326 -9.56 0.06 -32.58
CA ASN A 326 -9.06 0.82 -31.44
C ASN A 326 -7.59 1.32 -31.61
N ALA A 327 -6.71 0.50 -32.20
CA ALA A 327 -5.30 0.84 -32.35
C ALA A 327 -5.06 2.08 -33.24
N ILE A 328 -5.97 2.36 -34.16
CA ILE A 328 -5.82 3.45 -35.13
C ILE A 328 -6.47 4.77 -34.66
N PHE A 329 -7.67 4.69 -34.12
CA PHE A 329 -8.49 5.90 -33.91
C PHE A 329 -8.56 6.39 -32.46
N GLY A 330 -8.20 5.56 -31.45
CA GLY A 330 -8.33 5.92 -30.04
C GLY A 330 -9.75 6.40 -29.70
N ILE A 331 -9.90 7.41 -28.86
CA ILE A 331 -11.22 7.92 -28.46
C ILE A 331 -12.02 8.55 -29.63
N ASN A 332 -11.38 8.93 -30.72
CA ASN A 332 -12.04 9.57 -31.87
C ASN A 332 -12.97 8.63 -32.65
N GLY A 333 -12.85 7.31 -32.48
CA GLY A 333 -13.71 6.32 -33.09
C GLY A 333 -15.12 6.29 -32.53
N GLY A 334 -15.34 6.84 -31.33
CA GLY A 334 -16.67 6.96 -30.74
C GLY A 334 -17.54 8.04 -31.41
N ASN A 335 -18.88 7.85 -31.37
CA ASN A 335 -19.82 8.82 -31.89
C ASN A 335 -19.72 10.17 -31.15
N LYS A 336 -19.87 11.28 -31.87
CA LYS A 336 -19.87 12.64 -31.28
C LYS A 336 -20.99 12.81 -30.25
N GLY A 337 -22.18 12.27 -30.49
CA GLY A 337 -23.30 12.25 -29.54
C GLY A 337 -23.06 11.41 -28.29
N GLY A 338 -22.07 10.52 -28.31
CA GLY A 338 -21.67 9.68 -27.19
C GLY A 338 -20.55 10.29 -26.31
N LEU A 339 -20.29 11.58 -26.39
CA LEU A 339 -19.31 12.23 -25.51
C LEU A 339 -19.75 12.10 -24.05
N ARG A 340 -19.02 11.31 -23.26
CA ARG A 340 -19.36 11.04 -21.84
C ARG A 340 -18.65 11.92 -20.85
N GLY A 341 -17.47 12.41 -21.19
CA GLY A 341 -16.73 13.26 -20.26
C GLY A 341 -15.54 13.96 -20.88
N GLN A 342 -15.30 15.12 -20.37
CA GLN A 342 -14.08 15.89 -20.58
C GLN A 342 -13.78 16.68 -19.31
N SER A 343 -12.55 16.67 -18.86
CA SER A 343 -12.16 17.50 -17.73
C SER A 343 -10.70 17.92 -17.85
N GLN A 344 -10.41 19.09 -17.32
CA GLN A 344 -9.05 19.57 -17.11
C GLN A 344 -8.92 19.96 -15.64
N GLY A 345 -7.95 19.36 -14.96
CA GLY A 345 -7.60 19.67 -13.58
C GLY A 345 -6.28 20.43 -13.51
N TYR A 346 -6.20 21.32 -12.53
CA TYR A 346 -4.97 22.03 -12.19
C TYR A 346 -4.89 22.21 -10.68
N SER A 347 -3.74 21.89 -10.11
CA SER A 347 -3.49 22.07 -8.68
C SER A 347 -2.05 22.50 -8.42
N LYS A 348 -1.87 23.38 -7.45
CA LYS A 348 -0.55 23.88 -7.06
C LYS A 348 -0.50 24.19 -5.57
N TRP A 349 0.59 23.75 -4.92
CA TRP A 349 0.87 24.13 -3.54
C TRP A 349 2.36 24.38 -3.33
N ALA A 350 2.68 25.07 -2.24
CA ALA A 350 4.04 25.36 -1.84
C ALA A 350 4.20 25.33 -0.31
N ILE A 351 5.39 24.93 0.14
CA ILE A 351 5.83 25.07 1.54
C ILE A 351 7.16 25.81 1.55
N MET A 352 7.28 26.80 2.43
CA MET A 352 8.56 27.44 2.78
C MET A 352 8.91 27.08 4.22
N SER A 353 10.16 26.68 4.45
CA SER A 353 10.61 26.16 5.72
C SER A 353 11.91 26.83 6.17
N TYR A 354 12.00 27.12 7.45
CA TYR A 354 13.23 27.50 8.14
C TYR A 354 13.57 26.43 9.17
N LEU A 355 14.81 26.00 9.22
CA LEU A 355 15.24 24.92 10.08
C LEU A 355 16.57 25.24 10.77
N ALA A 356 16.70 24.75 11.99
CA ALA A 356 17.94 24.83 12.77
C ALA A 356 18.09 23.55 13.61
N ARG A 357 19.32 23.11 13.77
CA ARG A 357 19.72 22.00 14.66
C ARG A 357 20.98 22.36 15.40
N VAL A 358 21.03 21.98 16.66
CA VAL A 358 22.26 21.99 17.46
C VAL A 358 22.41 20.61 18.08
N SER A 359 23.56 19.98 17.87
CA SER A 359 23.93 18.71 18.48
C SER A 359 25.22 18.88 19.26
N TYR A 360 25.24 18.40 20.48
CA TYR A 360 26.39 18.41 21.34
C TYR A 360 26.62 17.03 21.95
N ASN A 361 27.87 16.61 21.93
CA ASN A 361 28.30 15.34 22.51
C ASN A 361 29.53 15.60 23.39
N PHE A 362 29.43 15.22 24.67
CA PHE A 362 30.52 15.29 25.63
C PHE A 362 31.09 13.90 25.90
N ASP A 363 32.39 13.74 25.67
CA ASP A 363 33.21 12.53 25.94
C ASP A 363 32.65 11.26 25.32
N SER A 364 31.85 11.38 24.23
CA SER A 364 31.10 10.27 23.64
C SER A 364 30.19 9.53 24.66
N LYS A 365 29.82 10.19 25.73
CA LYS A 365 28.95 9.68 26.81
C LYS A 365 27.59 10.37 26.86
N TYR A 366 27.57 11.69 26.81
CA TYR A 366 26.37 12.51 26.94
C TYR A 366 26.08 13.20 25.62
N TYR A 367 24.88 12.95 25.08
CA TYR A 367 24.44 13.48 23.80
C TYR A 367 23.21 14.34 24.01
N VAL A 368 23.18 15.52 23.43
CA VAL A 368 22.01 16.40 23.40
C VAL A 368 21.82 16.90 21.97
N THR A 369 20.59 16.81 21.45
CA THR A 369 20.23 17.41 20.17
C THR A 369 18.94 18.21 20.33
N VAL A 370 18.94 19.44 19.82
CA VAL A 370 17.77 20.32 19.77
C VAL A 370 17.54 20.71 18.32
N ASN A 371 16.30 20.58 17.85
CA ASN A 371 15.90 21.03 16.53
C ASN A 371 14.74 22.03 16.65
N PHE A 372 14.71 22.95 15.71
CA PHE A 372 13.58 23.85 15.51
C PHE A 372 13.26 23.94 14.03
N ARG A 373 11.99 23.87 13.70
CA ARG A 373 11.53 24.05 12.34
C ARG A 373 10.25 24.89 12.31
N ALA A 374 10.18 25.80 11.35
CA ALA A 374 8.99 26.60 11.03
C ALA A 374 8.61 26.32 9.58
N ASP A 375 7.39 25.82 9.34
CA ASP A 375 6.85 25.50 8.01
C ASP A 375 5.67 26.42 7.69
N GLY A 376 5.72 27.10 6.55
CA GLY A 376 4.63 27.93 6.03
C GLY A 376 4.00 27.28 4.80
N SER A 377 2.71 26.91 4.88
CA SER A 377 1.98 26.21 3.82
C SER A 377 0.97 27.08 3.08
N SER A 378 0.93 26.96 1.76
CA SER A 378 -0.09 27.60 0.91
C SER A 378 -1.47 26.93 1.00
N LYS A 379 -1.57 25.72 1.57
CA LYS A 379 -2.83 24.99 1.79
C LYS A 379 -3.68 25.60 2.92
N LEU A 380 -3.10 26.48 3.71
CA LEU A 380 -3.73 27.18 4.83
C LEU A 380 -3.91 28.67 4.52
N ALA A 381 -4.89 29.30 5.17
CA ALA A 381 -5.18 30.72 5.01
C ALA A 381 -4.01 31.61 5.49
N PRO A 382 -3.85 32.81 4.96
CA PRO A 382 -2.70 33.69 5.28
C PRO A 382 -2.37 33.85 6.77
N GLY A 383 -3.38 33.91 7.64
CA GLY A 383 -3.18 34.03 9.10
C GLY A 383 -2.71 32.75 9.80
N ASN A 384 -2.91 31.57 9.19
CA ASN A 384 -2.69 30.25 9.82
C ASN A 384 -1.62 29.42 9.09
N ARG A 385 -0.88 30.00 8.14
CA ARG A 385 0.10 29.28 7.30
C ARG A 385 1.24 28.67 8.08
N TRP A 386 1.72 29.34 9.14
CA TRP A 386 2.93 28.98 9.83
C TRP A 386 2.67 28.04 11.01
N GLY A 387 3.35 26.88 10.99
CA GLY A 387 3.47 25.96 12.09
C GLY A 387 4.90 25.94 12.63
N TYR A 388 5.06 25.76 13.95
CA TYR A 388 6.33 25.75 14.66
C TYR A 388 6.52 24.40 15.35
N PHE A 389 7.62 23.73 15.07
CA PHE A 389 7.86 22.34 15.44
C PHE A 389 9.21 22.17 16.15
N PRO A 390 9.26 22.43 17.47
CA PRO A 390 10.45 22.17 18.26
C PRO A 390 10.61 20.68 18.57
N SER A 391 11.86 20.21 18.72
CA SER A 391 12.16 18.87 19.23
C SER A 391 13.49 18.82 19.94
N ALA A 392 13.63 17.89 20.88
CA ALA A 392 14.86 17.65 21.61
C ALA A 392 15.06 16.16 21.86
N SER A 393 16.31 15.73 21.93
CA SER A 393 16.67 14.39 22.39
C SER A 393 17.91 14.42 23.24
N VAL A 394 17.97 13.49 24.17
CA VAL A 394 19.12 13.24 25.02
C VAL A 394 19.47 11.76 24.96
N ALA A 395 20.77 11.45 25.05
CA ALA A 395 21.20 10.09 25.22
C ALA A 395 22.40 10.03 26.18
N TRP A 396 22.45 8.95 26.95
CA TRP A 396 23.50 8.65 27.89
C TRP A 396 24.09 7.28 27.59
N ARG A 397 25.36 7.27 27.22
CA ARG A 397 26.12 6.05 26.99
C ARG A 397 26.73 5.55 28.30
N LEU A 398 25.98 4.72 29.01
CA LEU A 398 26.35 4.17 30.30
C LEU A 398 27.63 3.35 30.24
N SER A 399 27.86 2.63 29.16
CA SER A 399 29.09 1.83 28.93
C SER A 399 30.37 2.68 28.87
N GLY A 400 30.25 3.99 28.69
CA GLY A 400 31.38 4.92 28.79
C GLY A 400 31.78 5.25 30.23
N GLU A 401 30.95 4.95 31.22
CA GLU A 401 31.19 5.27 32.62
C GLU A 401 32.10 4.25 33.31
N ASP A 402 32.88 4.69 34.26
CA ASP A 402 33.89 3.87 34.94
C ASP A 402 33.26 2.67 35.69
N PHE A 403 32.06 2.85 36.24
CA PHE A 403 31.39 1.77 36.95
C PHE A 403 30.92 0.62 36.05
N LEU A 404 30.75 0.81 34.74
CA LEU A 404 30.41 -0.23 33.80
C LEU A 404 31.61 -0.82 33.03
N LYS A 405 32.75 -0.15 33.04
CA LYS A 405 33.98 -0.65 32.38
C LYS A 405 34.46 -2.00 32.91
N VAL A 406 34.14 -2.32 34.16
CA VAL A 406 34.48 -3.61 34.78
C VAL A 406 33.59 -4.76 34.30
N VAL A 407 32.49 -4.48 33.66
CA VAL A 407 31.51 -5.46 33.16
C VAL A 407 31.85 -5.82 31.73
N THR A 408 32.75 -6.77 31.54
CA THR A 408 33.37 -7.10 30.25
C THR A 408 32.43 -7.67 29.17
N TRP A 409 31.29 -8.21 29.60
CA TRP A 409 30.31 -8.76 28.65
C TRP A 409 29.39 -7.67 28.03
N ILE A 410 29.34 -6.46 28.59
CA ILE A 410 28.63 -5.31 28.01
C ILE A 410 29.62 -4.54 27.13
N ASN A 411 29.37 -4.49 25.84
CA ASN A 411 30.19 -3.71 24.91
C ASN A 411 29.70 -2.28 24.74
N ASP A 412 28.39 -2.12 24.66
CA ASP A 412 27.73 -0.81 24.62
C ASP A 412 26.36 -0.86 25.28
N LEU A 413 26.07 0.15 26.11
CA LEU A 413 24.77 0.35 26.72
C LEU A 413 24.46 1.85 26.69
N LYS A 414 23.37 2.19 26.00
CA LYS A 414 22.94 3.57 25.77
C LYS A 414 21.46 3.73 26.04
N LEU A 415 21.11 4.67 26.90
CA LEU A 415 19.74 5.13 27.11
C LEU A 415 19.45 6.33 26.23
N ARG A 416 18.24 6.37 25.66
CA ARG A 416 17.77 7.45 24.79
C ARG A 416 16.40 7.94 25.28
N ALA A 417 16.18 9.27 25.21
CA ALA A 417 14.88 9.87 25.36
C ALA A 417 14.73 11.00 24.35
N GLY A 418 13.54 11.14 23.81
CA GLY A 418 13.23 12.15 22.81
C GLY A 418 11.82 12.70 22.99
N TRP A 419 11.66 13.97 22.69
CA TRP A 419 10.38 14.65 22.61
C TRP A 419 10.38 15.58 21.39
N GLY A 420 9.23 15.74 20.75
CA GLY A 420 9.11 16.69 19.65
C GLY A 420 7.70 16.82 19.11
N GLN A 421 7.53 17.91 18.38
CA GLN A 421 6.29 18.20 17.66
C GLN A 421 6.53 18.15 16.15
N GLN A 422 5.50 17.70 15.42
CA GLN A 422 5.49 17.62 13.96
C GLN A 422 4.14 18.06 13.44
N GLY A 423 4.12 18.84 12.35
CA GLY A 423 2.90 19.21 11.65
C GLY A 423 2.54 18.21 10.56
N ASN A 424 1.25 18.16 10.22
CA ASN A 424 0.75 17.46 9.04
C ASN A 424 -0.28 18.32 8.30
N GLN A 425 -0.23 18.28 6.96
CA GLN A 425 -1.20 18.93 6.07
C GLN A 425 -1.67 18.02 4.93
N SER A 426 -1.22 16.77 4.92
CA SER A 426 -1.45 15.86 3.78
C SER A 426 -2.92 15.55 3.54
N GLY A 427 -3.76 15.65 4.58
CA GLY A 427 -5.21 15.49 4.48
C GLY A 427 -5.96 16.65 3.80
N LEU A 428 -5.30 17.81 3.54
CA LEU A 428 -5.94 18.97 2.94
C LEU A 428 -5.85 18.97 1.42
N ALA A 429 -6.96 19.28 0.77
CA ALA A 429 -6.96 19.75 -0.61
C ALA A 429 -6.15 21.07 -0.75
N ASP A 430 -5.57 21.31 -1.93
CA ASP A 430 -4.64 22.43 -2.13
C ASP A 430 -5.26 23.81 -1.89
N TYR A 431 -6.58 23.91 -2.05
CA TYR A 431 -7.37 25.15 -1.89
C TYR A 431 -8.48 25.01 -0.84
N ALA A 432 -8.29 24.17 0.18
CA ALA A 432 -9.32 23.89 1.21
C ALA A 432 -9.84 25.12 1.95
N TRP A 433 -9.02 26.18 2.06
CA TRP A 433 -9.40 27.44 2.71
C TRP A 433 -10.13 28.43 1.78
N VAL A 434 -10.16 28.18 0.45
CA VAL A 434 -10.77 29.05 -0.55
C VAL A 434 -12.14 28.49 -0.94
N GLN A 435 -13.14 29.34 -0.94
CA GLN A 435 -14.44 28.96 -1.49
C GLN A 435 -14.37 28.85 -3.01
N GLN A 436 -14.83 27.72 -3.53
CA GLN A 436 -14.86 27.42 -4.96
C GLN A 436 -16.29 27.14 -5.42
N TYR A 437 -16.55 27.43 -6.67
CA TYR A 437 -17.83 27.16 -7.33
C TYR A 437 -17.60 26.20 -8.50
N GLY A 438 -18.50 25.25 -8.68
CA GLY A 438 -18.52 24.40 -9.86
C GLY A 438 -19.09 25.13 -11.06
N THR A 439 -18.97 24.53 -12.24
CA THR A 439 -19.63 24.95 -13.46
C THR A 439 -20.82 24.04 -13.71
N ASN A 440 -22.01 24.58 -13.85
CA ASN A 440 -23.17 23.86 -14.34
C ASN A 440 -23.43 24.26 -15.77
N TYR A 441 -24.06 23.39 -16.52
CA TYR A 441 -24.52 23.66 -17.87
C TYR A 441 -26.04 23.72 -17.84
N TYR A 442 -26.62 24.79 -18.35
CA TYR A 442 -28.07 24.95 -18.43
C TYR A 442 -28.51 25.02 -19.89
N ASP A 443 -29.37 24.10 -20.30
CA ASP A 443 -30.00 24.10 -21.62
C ASP A 443 -31.39 24.70 -21.51
N TRP A 444 -31.55 25.92 -22.05
CA TRP A 444 -32.82 26.64 -22.09
C TRP A 444 -33.81 26.00 -23.07
N THR A 445 -33.32 25.25 -24.05
CA THR A 445 -34.13 24.68 -25.13
C THR A 445 -34.66 23.29 -24.80
N LYS A 446 -34.08 22.61 -23.82
CA LYS A 446 -34.32 21.20 -23.42
C LYS A 446 -34.10 20.17 -24.55
N THR A 447 -33.39 20.53 -25.60
CA THR A 447 -33.32 19.72 -26.81
C THR A 447 -32.03 18.93 -26.95
N GLU A 448 -30.88 19.46 -26.59
CA GLU A 448 -29.60 18.71 -26.60
C GLU A 448 -28.56 19.37 -25.69
N PHE A 449 -27.72 18.57 -25.05
CA PHE A 449 -26.57 19.04 -24.24
C PHE A 449 -25.56 19.89 -25.03
N ALA A 450 -25.59 19.81 -26.37
CA ALA A 450 -24.64 20.51 -27.24
C ALA A 450 -24.77 22.06 -27.18
N ASP A 451 -25.95 22.58 -26.83
CA ASP A 451 -26.22 24.02 -26.79
C ASP A 451 -26.32 24.58 -25.35
N ALA A 452 -26.00 23.76 -24.35
CA ALA A 452 -26.05 24.16 -22.94
C ALA A 452 -25.01 25.26 -22.63
N THR A 453 -25.50 26.37 -22.11
CA THR A 453 -24.66 27.52 -21.71
C THR A 453 -24.02 27.23 -20.34
N PRO A 454 -22.71 27.43 -20.18
CA PRO A 454 -22.07 27.28 -18.88
C PRO A 454 -22.59 28.35 -17.92
N THR A 455 -23.06 27.93 -16.77
CA THR A 455 -23.53 28.80 -15.69
C THR A 455 -22.71 28.58 -14.43
N LEU A 456 -22.68 29.54 -13.53
CA LEU A 456 -22.08 29.37 -12.22
C LEU A 456 -22.89 28.31 -11.46
N GLY A 457 -22.22 27.17 -11.16
CA GLY A 457 -22.82 26.10 -10.40
C GLY A 457 -22.86 26.37 -8.89
N GLY A 458 -23.36 25.43 -8.15
CA GLY A 458 -23.29 25.44 -6.69
C GLY A 458 -21.85 25.45 -6.16
N LYS A 459 -21.70 25.70 -4.88
CA LYS A 459 -20.38 25.63 -4.22
C LYS A 459 -19.79 24.22 -4.37
N SER A 460 -18.63 24.12 -5.00
CA SER A 460 -17.89 22.85 -5.12
C SER A 460 -16.95 22.61 -3.92
N ASN A 461 -16.56 23.69 -3.22
CA ASN A 461 -15.82 23.66 -1.97
C ASN A 461 -16.28 24.82 -1.08
N ILE A 462 -16.54 24.54 0.19
CA ILE A 462 -16.77 25.58 1.20
C ILE A 462 -15.41 25.86 1.84
N GLY A 463 -14.83 27.02 1.46
CA GLY A 463 -13.54 27.43 2.01
C GLY A 463 -13.61 27.64 3.53
N ASN A 464 -12.61 27.13 4.24
CA ASN A 464 -12.47 27.34 5.69
C ASN A 464 -11.15 28.07 6.00
N LYS A 465 -11.25 29.34 6.41
CA LYS A 465 -10.10 30.19 6.73
C LYS A 465 -9.49 29.90 8.10
N ASP A 466 -10.22 29.20 8.95
CA ASP A 466 -9.82 28.87 10.32
C ASP A 466 -8.99 27.58 10.41
N LEU A 467 -8.78 26.89 9.28
CA LEU A 467 -7.92 25.70 9.20
C LEU A 467 -6.53 25.99 9.72
N THR A 468 -6.07 25.12 10.62
CA THR A 468 -4.74 25.13 11.21
C THR A 468 -3.98 23.82 10.89
N TRP A 469 -2.74 23.75 11.28
CA TRP A 469 -1.93 22.54 11.19
C TRP A 469 -2.46 21.44 12.11
N GLU A 470 -2.61 20.24 11.60
CA GLU A 470 -2.65 19.04 12.44
C GLU A 470 -1.29 18.87 13.09
N THR A 471 -1.26 18.69 14.42
CA THR A 471 -0.02 18.64 15.19
C THR A 471 0.10 17.35 15.99
N THR A 472 1.16 16.58 15.74
CA THR A 472 1.51 15.39 16.52
C THR A 472 2.64 15.72 17.50
N THR A 473 2.40 15.49 18.77
CA THR A 473 3.42 15.52 19.83
C THR A 473 3.81 14.08 20.16
N GLN A 474 5.11 13.79 20.12
CA GLN A 474 5.64 12.45 20.39
C GLN A 474 6.68 12.51 21.51
N THR A 475 6.61 11.54 22.40
CA THR A 475 7.65 11.22 23.38
C THR A 475 8.08 9.76 23.17
N ASN A 476 9.38 9.52 23.20
CA ASN A 476 9.95 8.19 23.09
C ASN A 476 11.11 7.98 24.06
N VAL A 477 11.26 6.74 24.52
CA VAL A 477 12.37 6.28 25.38
C VAL A 477 12.88 4.97 24.79
N GLY A 478 14.21 4.82 24.73
CA GLY A 478 14.81 3.63 24.14
C GLY A 478 16.10 3.22 24.83
N ILE A 479 16.45 1.96 24.65
CA ILE A 479 17.68 1.34 25.14
C ILE A 479 18.34 0.64 23.97
N ASP A 480 19.62 0.97 23.71
CA ASP A 480 20.48 0.22 22.80
C ASP A 480 21.50 -0.56 23.64
N TRP A 481 21.52 -1.86 23.50
CA TRP A 481 22.37 -2.73 24.29
C TRP A 481 23.13 -3.73 23.42
N SER A 482 24.45 -3.64 23.44
CA SER A 482 25.37 -4.54 22.74
C SER A 482 26.19 -5.38 23.73
N MET A 483 26.21 -6.68 23.54
CA MET A 483 26.77 -7.66 24.48
C MET A 483 27.64 -8.70 23.78
N PHE A 484 28.54 -9.36 24.56
CA PHE A 484 29.32 -10.51 24.14
C PHE A 484 30.18 -10.27 22.88
N ASN A 485 30.96 -9.17 22.89
CA ASN A 485 31.73 -8.67 21.74
C ASN A 485 30.82 -8.32 20.54
N SER A 486 29.71 -7.65 20.84
CA SER A 486 28.67 -7.23 19.88
C SER A 486 28.03 -8.41 19.12
N ARG A 487 28.08 -9.63 19.70
CA ARG A 487 27.39 -10.80 19.13
C ARG A 487 25.89 -10.78 19.40
N LEU A 488 25.44 -10.05 20.40
CA LEU A 488 24.03 -9.83 20.70
C LEU A 488 23.76 -8.34 20.83
N ILE A 489 22.89 -7.81 19.97
CA ILE A 489 22.46 -6.42 20.01
C ILE A 489 20.95 -6.43 20.22
N VAL A 490 20.52 -5.70 21.25
CA VAL A 490 19.10 -5.56 21.61
C VAL A 490 18.77 -4.07 21.58
N THR A 491 17.71 -3.73 20.87
CA THR A 491 17.12 -2.39 20.89
C THR A 491 15.68 -2.49 21.37
N LEU A 492 15.34 -1.76 22.41
CA LEU A 492 13.99 -1.68 22.98
C LEU A 492 13.55 -0.22 22.95
N ASP A 493 12.39 0.05 22.33
CA ASP A 493 11.81 1.38 22.24
C ASP A 493 10.36 1.37 22.72
N GLY A 494 9.99 2.39 23.48
CA GLY A 494 8.63 2.72 23.85
C GLY A 494 8.29 4.13 23.40
N TYR A 495 7.08 4.32 22.86
CA TYR A 495 6.64 5.63 22.40
C TYR A 495 5.19 5.93 22.76
N TYR A 496 4.91 7.23 22.87
CA TYR A 496 3.56 7.79 22.98
C TYR A 496 3.44 8.98 22.02
N LYS A 497 2.42 8.96 21.16
CA LYS A 497 2.06 10.02 20.22
C LYS A 497 0.68 10.55 20.52
N TYR A 498 0.51 11.86 20.52
CA TYR A 498 -0.78 12.51 20.64
C TYR A 498 -0.95 13.52 19.50
N THR A 499 -1.95 13.29 18.65
CA THR A 499 -2.27 14.13 17.51
C THR A 499 -3.51 14.94 17.82
N LYS A 500 -3.39 16.26 17.65
CA LYS A 500 -4.48 17.24 17.80
C LYS A 500 -4.85 17.82 16.46
N ASP A 501 -6.04 18.39 16.42
CA ASP A 501 -6.51 19.15 15.29
C ASP A 501 -6.50 18.33 13.99
N LEU A 502 -6.95 17.05 14.08
CA LEU A 502 -7.06 16.15 12.92
C LEU A 502 -7.83 16.81 11.78
N LEU A 503 -7.21 16.80 10.61
CA LEU A 503 -7.79 17.40 9.41
C LEU A 503 -8.78 16.43 8.75
N MET A 504 -10.06 16.77 8.84
CA MET A 504 -11.15 15.93 8.36
C MET A 504 -12.02 16.68 7.33
N ASN A 505 -12.47 15.95 6.31
CA ASN A 505 -13.48 16.44 5.38
C ASN A 505 -14.86 16.02 5.88
N VAL A 506 -15.59 16.99 6.44
CA VAL A 506 -16.86 16.78 7.16
C VAL A 506 -18.02 16.98 6.20
N PRO A 507 -18.90 15.97 6.02
CA PRO A 507 -20.13 16.14 5.25
C PRO A 507 -21.06 17.15 5.91
N LEU A 508 -21.69 17.98 5.11
CA LEU A 508 -22.70 18.93 5.55
C LEU A 508 -24.09 18.49 5.05
N PRO A 509 -25.17 18.97 5.68
CA PRO A 509 -26.52 18.74 5.18
C PRO A 509 -26.69 19.27 3.74
N SER A 510 -27.42 18.51 2.89
CA SER A 510 -27.79 18.96 1.54
C SER A 510 -28.48 20.36 1.60
N PRO A 511 -28.17 21.29 0.67
CA PRO A 511 -27.42 21.13 -0.58
C PRO A 511 -25.91 21.48 -0.50
N TYR A 512 -25.34 21.52 0.68
CA TYR A 512 -23.95 21.94 0.85
C TYR A 512 -22.97 20.78 0.62
N PRO A 513 -21.81 21.03 -0.03
CA PRO A 513 -20.73 20.06 -0.09
C PRO A 513 -20.08 19.90 1.28
N SER A 514 -19.17 18.91 1.39
CA SER A 514 -18.36 18.76 2.60
C SER A 514 -17.42 19.95 2.84
N ILE A 515 -16.96 20.13 4.07
CA ILE A 515 -16.04 21.18 4.50
C ILE A 515 -14.86 20.56 5.26
N TYR A 516 -13.66 21.07 5.00
CA TYR A 516 -12.47 20.71 5.80
C TYR A 516 -12.48 21.44 7.15
N ARG A 517 -12.24 20.68 8.23
CA ARG A 517 -12.15 21.20 9.61
C ARG A 517 -11.08 20.46 10.42
N ASN A 518 -10.62 21.10 11.48
CA ASN A 518 -9.80 20.48 12.53
C ASN A 518 -10.75 19.90 13.58
N GLU A 519 -11.06 18.57 13.54
CA GLU A 519 -12.24 18.00 14.22
C GLU A 519 -11.96 16.88 15.20
N GLY A 520 -10.72 16.46 15.40
CA GLY A 520 -10.47 15.31 16.25
C GLY A 520 -9.11 15.30 16.93
N GLU A 521 -9.00 14.39 17.88
CA GLU A 521 -7.75 14.12 18.59
C GLU A 521 -7.56 12.61 18.71
N MET A 522 -6.32 12.14 18.56
CA MET A 522 -5.99 10.72 18.54
C MET A 522 -4.68 10.46 19.30
N SER A 523 -4.64 9.36 20.05
CA SER A 523 -3.40 8.87 20.66
C SER A 523 -2.94 7.57 20.00
N ASN A 524 -1.62 7.37 20.00
CA ASN A 524 -0.98 6.12 19.61
C ASN A 524 0.18 5.85 20.57
N TRP A 525 0.30 4.60 21.04
CA TRP A 525 1.43 4.18 21.86
C TRP A 525 1.84 2.75 21.52
N GLY A 526 3.09 2.43 21.77
CA GLY A 526 3.59 1.10 21.45
C GLY A 526 4.95 0.80 22.03
N LEU A 527 5.30 -0.49 21.91
CA LEU A 527 6.60 -1.05 22.28
C LEU A 527 7.18 -1.77 21.07
N GLU A 528 8.47 -1.60 20.85
CA GLU A 528 9.21 -2.23 19.77
C GLU A 528 10.49 -2.86 20.33
N LEU A 529 10.74 -4.12 19.98
CA LEU A 529 11.95 -4.85 20.33
C LEU A 529 12.61 -5.36 19.05
N ALA A 530 13.90 -5.09 18.90
CA ALA A 530 14.73 -5.65 17.85
C ALA A 530 15.93 -6.37 18.47
N ILE A 531 16.23 -7.57 18.00
CA ILE A 531 17.36 -8.41 18.42
C ILE A 531 18.14 -8.84 17.20
N ASN A 532 19.42 -8.49 17.17
CA ASN A 532 20.36 -8.99 16.17
C ASN A 532 21.41 -9.84 16.87
N SER A 533 21.62 -11.07 16.41
CA SER A 533 22.58 -11.99 17.04
C SER A 533 23.46 -12.71 16.04
N VAL A 534 24.72 -12.90 16.41
CA VAL A 534 25.67 -13.80 15.76
C VAL A 534 25.78 -15.06 16.63
N ASN A 535 24.99 -16.08 16.30
CA ASN A 535 24.85 -17.29 17.09
C ASN A 535 26.12 -18.16 16.99
N ILE A 536 26.61 -18.36 15.77
CA ILE A 536 27.83 -19.12 15.46
C ILE A 536 28.70 -18.30 14.51
N GLU A 537 29.99 -18.20 14.81
CA GLU A 537 31.02 -17.68 13.91
C GLU A 537 32.31 -18.44 14.18
N LYS A 538 32.47 -19.60 13.51
CA LYS A 538 33.63 -20.51 13.70
C LYS A 538 33.76 -21.48 12.52
N ASN A 539 35.00 -21.77 12.08
CA ASN A 539 35.30 -22.78 11.06
C ASN A 539 34.53 -22.59 9.74
N ASN A 540 34.45 -21.36 9.26
CA ASN A 540 33.67 -20.93 8.08
C ASN A 540 32.15 -21.05 8.21
N TRP A 541 31.63 -21.40 9.37
CA TRP A 541 30.24 -21.33 9.71
C TRP A 541 29.93 -19.95 10.25
N ARG A 542 28.86 -19.33 9.74
CA ARG A 542 28.26 -18.12 10.29
C ARG A 542 26.75 -18.29 10.33
N TRP A 543 26.19 -18.20 11.51
CA TRP A 543 24.75 -18.18 11.72
C TRP A 543 24.35 -16.89 12.42
N THR A 544 23.47 -16.12 11.79
CA THR A 544 22.91 -14.88 12.32
C THR A 544 21.40 -14.97 12.41
N THR A 545 20.84 -14.31 13.42
CA THR A 545 19.39 -14.16 13.60
C THR A 545 19.07 -12.69 13.78
N ASP A 546 18.10 -12.20 13.01
CA ASP A 546 17.48 -10.89 13.13
C ASP A 546 16.01 -11.09 13.51
N PHE A 547 15.62 -10.66 14.70
CA PHE A 547 14.26 -10.75 15.22
C PHE A 547 13.72 -9.37 15.53
N ASN A 548 12.46 -9.10 15.20
CA ASN A 548 11.74 -7.91 15.62
C ASN A 548 10.31 -8.26 16.02
N ILE A 549 9.80 -7.54 16.99
CA ILE A 549 8.40 -7.59 17.41
C ILE A 549 7.93 -6.17 17.73
N SER A 550 6.73 -5.84 17.32
CA SER A 550 6.14 -4.51 17.49
C SER A 550 4.70 -4.64 17.93
N MET A 551 4.34 -3.86 18.94
CA MET A 551 2.98 -3.69 19.44
C MET A 551 2.60 -2.21 19.27
N ASN A 552 1.47 -1.93 18.66
CA ASN A 552 0.91 -0.59 18.54
C ASN A 552 -0.54 -0.60 19.03
N ARG A 553 -0.93 0.47 19.72
CA ARG A 553 -2.33 0.75 20.10
C ARG A 553 -2.69 2.15 19.69
N ASN A 554 -3.88 2.30 19.15
CA ASN A 554 -4.43 3.60 18.82
C ASN A 554 -5.74 3.85 19.56
N ARG A 555 -6.09 5.10 19.77
CA ARG A 555 -7.34 5.51 20.36
C ARG A 555 -7.80 6.85 19.81
N LEU A 556 -9.03 6.92 19.36
CA LEU A 556 -9.68 8.17 19.04
C LEU A 556 -10.10 8.85 20.36
N GLU A 557 -9.39 9.91 20.74
CA GLU A 557 -9.63 10.57 22.05
C GLU A 557 -10.82 11.49 22.00
N LYS A 558 -10.97 12.23 20.89
CA LYS A 558 -12.02 13.22 20.71
C LYS A 558 -12.46 13.29 19.26
N LEU A 559 -13.74 13.51 19.07
CA LEU A 559 -14.35 13.84 17.81
C LEU A 559 -15.46 14.86 18.10
N ASN A 560 -15.40 16.04 17.50
CA ASN A 560 -16.40 17.10 17.74
C ASN A 560 -17.74 16.79 17.05
N LEU A 561 -17.71 15.88 16.07
CA LEU A 561 -18.91 15.35 15.41
C LEU A 561 -19.54 14.24 16.25
N GLN A 562 -20.86 14.14 16.24
CA GLN A 562 -21.52 12.93 16.70
C GLN A 562 -21.10 11.77 15.79
N GLN A 563 -20.96 10.60 16.36
CA GLN A 563 -20.55 9.31 15.76
C GLN A 563 -20.42 9.29 14.23
N VAL A 564 -19.21 9.09 13.71
CA VAL A 564 -18.98 8.94 12.28
C VAL A 564 -19.05 7.47 11.89
N TYR A 565 -19.97 7.15 11.01
CA TYR A 565 -20.06 5.83 10.39
C TYR A 565 -19.35 5.85 9.05
N TYR A 566 -18.49 4.85 8.81
CA TYR A 566 -17.93 4.62 7.49
C TYR A 566 -18.74 3.56 6.78
N TYR A 567 -19.32 3.99 5.67
CA TYR A 567 -20.01 3.08 4.77
C TYR A 567 -18.98 2.26 4.01
N THR A 568 -19.11 0.94 4.07
CA THR A 568 -18.30 0.02 3.31
C THR A 568 -19.23 -1.02 2.69
N GLN A 569 -19.27 -1.08 1.38
CA GLN A 569 -20.04 -2.10 0.68
C GLN A 569 -19.36 -3.45 0.87
N THR A 570 -20.06 -4.43 1.34
CA THR A 570 -19.55 -5.76 1.71
C THR A 570 -20.22 -6.89 0.92
N SER A 571 -21.20 -6.58 0.09
CA SER A 571 -21.84 -7.53 -0.83
C SER A 571 -22.53 -6.77 -1.97
N GLU A 572 -22.90 -7.48 -3.03
CA GLU A 572 -23.68 -6.89 -4.13
C GLU A 572 -25.12 -6.57 -3.71
N ALA A 573 -25.68 -7.34 -2.78
CA ALA A 573 -27.06 -7.20 -2.31
C ALA A 573 -27.21 -6.21 -1.16
N LEU A 574 -26.24 -6.13 -0.26
CA LEU A 574 -26.35 -5.37 0.98
C LEU A 574 -25.27 -4.30 1.04
N SER A 575 -25.72 -3.08 1.28
CA SER A 575 -24.84 -1.94 1.58
C SER A 575 -24.99 -1.62 3.05
N GLU A 576 -24.14 -2.19 3.91
CA GLU A 576 -24.17 -1.99 5.35
C GLU A 576 -22.92 -1.28 5.86
N TYR A 577 -23.05 -0.56 6.97
CA TYR A 577 -21.93 -0.02 7.72
C TYR A 577 -21.31 -1.11 8.57
N VAL A 578 -20.07 -1.48 8.28
CA VAL A 578 -19.35 -2.54 9.01
C VAL A 578 -18.20 -2.02 9.85
N VAL A 579 -17.88 -0.73 9.76
CA VAL A 579 -16.87 -0.07 10.59
C VAL A 579 -17.46 1.19 11.20
N ARG A 580 -17.19 1.40 12.49
CA ARG A 580 -17.64 2.58 13.22
C ARG A 580 -16.50 3.22 13.99
N MET A 581 -16.40 4.54 13.93
CA MET A 581 -15.52 5.33 14.78
C MET A 581 -16.29 5.96 15.92
N THR A 582 -15.77 5.83 17.14
CA THR A 582 -16.34 6.46 18.32
C THR A 582 -15.20 6.92 19.23
N PRO A 583 -15.29 8.13 19.84
CA PRO A 583 -14.33 8.55 20.86
C PRO A 583 -14.20 7.51 21.98
N GLY A 584 -12.98 7.29 22.43
CA GLY A 584 -12.64 6.27 23.42
C GLY A 584 -12.31 4.90 22.83
N GLN A 585 -12.53 4.67 21.53
CA GLN A 585 -12.28 3.40 20.85
C GLN A 585 -11.12 3.51 19.85
N PRO A 586 -10.43 2.41 19.49
CA PRO A 586 -9.48 2.40 18.41
C PRO A 586 -10.17 2.55 17.03
N LEU A 587 -9.41 2.97 16.02
CA LEU A 587 -9.83 2.91 14.62
C LEU A 587 -9.76 1.46 14.13
N GLY A 588 -10.58 1.11 13.11
CA GLY A 588 -10.55 -0.22 12.49
C GLY A 588 -11.36 -1.27 13.23
N GLN A 589 -12.30 -0.86 14.09
CA GLN A 589 -13.22 -1.80 14.76
C GLN A 589 -14.44 -2.09 13.90
N PHE A 590 -14.81 -3.36 13.85
CA PHE A 590 -16.00 -3.83 13.15
C PHE A 590 -17.27 -3.64 13.99
N TRP A 591 -18.35 -3.28 13.30
CA TRP A 591 -19.65 -2.93 13.90
C TRP A 591 -20.77 -3.77 13.28
N GLY A 592 -21.50 -4.52 14.09
CA GLY A 592 -22.55 -5.41 13.62
C GLY A 592 -23.25 -6.15 14.73
N TYR A 593 -23.89 -7.25 14.40
CA TYR A 593 -24.59 -8.13 15.33
C TYR A 593 -23.71 -9.30 15.78
N THR A 594 -23.97 -9.85 16.95
CA THR A 594 -23.49 -11.19 17.31
C THR A 594 -24.41 -12.23 16.69
N ALA A 595 -23.89 -13.07 15.83
CA ALA A 595 -24.59 -14.25 15.30
C ALA A 595 -24.42 -15.43 16.26
N LEU A 596 -25.54 -16.02 16.71
CA LEU A 596 -25.58 -17.13 17.67
C LEU A 596 -25.51 -18.51 16.98
N GLY A 597 -25.67 -18.53 15.64
CA GLY A 597 -25.69 -19.75 14.82
C GLY A 597 -26.98 -19.90 14.04
N VAL A 598 -27.12 -21.05 13.38
CA VAL A 598 -28.33 -21.42 12.62
C VAL A 598 -29.34 -22.03 13.59
N ASP A 599 -30.56 -21.51 13.58
CA ASP A 599 -31.68 -22.11 14.29
C ASP A 599 -32.05 -23.44 13.62
N PRO A 600 -31.99 -24.57 14.33
CA PRO A 600 -32.32 -25.87 13.75
C PRO A 600 -33.75 -26.00 13.26
N GLU A 601 -34.72 -25.24 13.84
CA GLU A 601 -36.15 -25.34 13.47
C GLU A 601 -36.52 -24.48 12.26
N THR A 602 -35.85 -23.31 12.10
CA THR A 602 -36.21 -22.34 11.04
C THR A 602 -35.19 -22.25 9.93
N GLY A 603 -33.93 -22.65 10.19
CA GLY A 603 -32.78 -22.46 9.29
C GLY A 603 -32.25 -21.04 9.19
N MET A 604 -32.80 -20.13 9.99
CA MET A 604 -32.39 -18.73 10.02
C MET A 604 -31.19 -18.53 10.96
N ILE A 605 -30.35 -17.54 10.68
CA ILE A 605 -29.34 -17.10 11.63
C ILE A 605 -30.06 -16.40 12.82
N GLN A 606 -29.80 -16.88 14.01
CA GLN A 606 -30.20 -16.21 15.24
C GLN A 606 -29.17 -15.14 15.59
N TYR A 607 -29.67 -13.95 15.91
CA TYR A 607 -28.84 -12.83 16.37
C TYR A 607 -29.16 -12.51 17.83
N GLU A 608 -28.14 -12.06 18.55
CA GLU A 608 -28.26 -11.68 19.97
C GLU A 608 -29.08 -10.39 20.10
N ASP A 609 -30.08 -10.41 21.03
CA ASP A 609 -30.70 -9.21 21.53
C ASP A 609 -29.75 -8.60 22.59
N TYR A 610 -28.83 -7.78 22.11
CA TYR A 610 -27.71 -7.26 22.89
C TYR A 610 -28.16 -6.27 23.97
N ASN A 611 -29.25 -5.51 23.73
CA ASN A 611 -29.78 -4.53 24.64
C ASN A 611 -30.86 -5.12 25.58
N GLY A 612 -31.36 -6.35 25.32
CA GLY A 612 -32.32 -7.06 26.14
C GLY A 612 -33.75 -6.53 26.07
N ASP A 613 -34.13 -5.87 24.93
CA ASP A 613 -35.47 -5.27 24.76
C ASP A 613 -36.52 -6.25 24.18
N GLY A 614 -36.10 -7.47 23.86
CA GLY A 614 -36.95 -8.53 23.29
C GLY A 614 -37.07 -8.44 21.77
N LYS A 615 -36.27 -7.60 21.06
CA LYS A 615 -36.30 -7.45 19.63
C LYS A 615 -34.90 -7.26 19.06
N VAL A 616 -34.56 -8.01 18.02
CA VAL A 616 -33.30 -7.81 17.30
C VAL A 616 -33.44 -6.71 16.24
N ASN A 617 -32.76 -5.58 16.46
CA ASN A 617 -32.81 -4.41 15.58
C ASN A 617 -31.48 -3.64 15.57
N VAL A 618 -31.43 -2.46 14.93
CA VAL A 618 -30.19 -1.66 14.81
C VAL A 618 -29.57 -1.26 16.16
N ALA A 619 -30.36 -1.22 17.24
CA ALA A 619 -29.89 -0.90 18.59
C ALA A 619 -29.03 -2.01 19.22
N ASP A 620 -29.09 -3.25 18.66
CA ASP A 620 -28.29 -4.40 19.10
C ASP A 620 -26.92 -4.47 18.43
N LYS A 621 -26.67 -3.60 17.45
CA LYS A 621 -25.33 -3.53 16.86
C LYS A 621 -24.33 -3.00 17.90
N HIS A 622 -23.18 -3.65 17.96
CA HIS A 622 -22.08 -3.29 18.86
C HIS A 622 -20.73 -3.59 18.18
N TYR A 623 -19.62 -3.39 18.88
CA TYR A 623 -18.30 -3.76 18.38
C TYR A 623 -18.12 -5.27 18.43
N ILE A 624 -17.89 -5.86 17.24
CA ILE A 624 -17.85 -7.32 17.04
C ILE A 624 -16.47 -7.85 16.66
N GLY A 625 -15.48 -6.98 16.45
CA GLY A 625 -14.12 -7.36 16.12
C GLY A 625 -13.19 -6.16 15.94
N ASP A 626 -11.88 -6.40 15.86
CA ASP A 626 -10.83 -5.39 15.76
C ASP A 626 -9.78 -5.81 14.72
N ALA A 627 -9.59 -5.01 13.69
CA ALA A 627 -8.57 -5.25 12.66
C ALA A 627 -7.13 -4.95 13.13
N ASN A 628 -6.93 -4.36 14.31
CA ASN A 628 -5.62 -4.05 14.85
C ASN A 628 -4.98 -5.30 15.48
N PRO A 629 -3.75 -5.69 15.08
CA PRO A 629 -3.08 -6.81 15.71
C PRO A 629 -2.64 -6.51 17.14
N LEU A 630 -2.60 -7.54 17.97
CA LEU A 630 -1.96 -7.49 19.28
C LEU A 630 -0.46 -7.20 19.12
N PHE A 631 0.19 -7.88 18.19
CA PHE A 631 1.56 -7.62 17.79
C PHE A 631 1.82 -8.12 16.37
N THR A 632 2.87 -7.57 15.75
CA THR A 632 3.48 -8.11 14.53
C THR A 632 4.93 -8.50 14.81
N ALA A 633 5.41 -9.58 14.19
CA ALA A 633 6.77 -10.04 14.39
C ALA A 633 7.42 -10.47 13.07
N GLY A 634 8.74 -10.34 13.01
CA GLY A 634 9.58 -10.81 11.92
C GLY A 634 10.81 -11.54 12.44
N LEU A 635 11.18 -12.63 11.80
CA LEU A 635 12.38 -13.42 12.14
C LEU A 635 13.12 -13.81 10.87
N THR A 636 14.34 -13.28 10.69
CA THR A 636 15.26 -13.71 9.64
C THR A 636 16.38 -14.52 10.24
N ASN A 637 16.67 -15.69 9.67
CA ASN A 637 17.87 -16.45 9.95
C ASN A 637 18.70 -16.58 8.69
N THR A 638 20.01 -16.39 8.82
CA THR A 638 20.97 -16.63 7.73
C THR A 638 22.09 -17.54 8.24
N ILE A 639 22.30 -18.65 7.55
CA ILE A 639 23.33 -19.64 7.82
C ILE A 639 24.23 -19.71 6.60
N SER A 640 25.52 -19.43 6.79
CA SER A 640 26.52 -19.47 5.71
C SER A 640 27.65 -20.45 6.04
N TRP A 641 28.10 -21.19 5.04
CA TRP A 641 29.21 -22.13 5.14
C TRP A 641 29.95 -22.26 3.81
N LYS A 642 31.24 -21.93 3.78
CA LYS A 642 32.12 -22.08 2.60
C LYS A 642 31.51 -21.60 1.28
N GLY A 643 30.88 -20.44 1.28
CA GLY A 643 30.21 -19.83 0.12
C GLY A 643 28.75 -20.23 -0.07
N LEU A 644 28.27 -21.32 0.54
CA LEU A 644 26.84 -21.62 0.59
C LEU A 644 26.16 -20.73 1.62
N SER A 645 25.02 -20.12 1.27
CA SER A 645 24.22 -19.32 2.18
C SER A 645 22.75 -19.73 2.06
N PHE A 646 22.16 -20.04 3.20
CA PHE A 646 20.75 -20.34 3.37
C PHE A 646 20.12 -19.27 4.26
N SER A 647 19.05 -18.64 3.80
CA SER A 647 18.31 -17.64 4.57
C SER A 647 16.82 -17.91 4.51
N PHE A 648 16.12 -17.65 5.61
CA PHE A 648 14.66 -17.63 5.61
C PHE A 648 14.11 -16.47 6.43
N LEU A 649 12.96 -15.96 6.00
CA LEU A 649 12.18 -14.90 6.65
C LEU A 649 10.81 -15.45 7.04
N LEU A 650 10.50 -15.37 8.34
CA LEU A 650 9.16 -15.57 8.87
C LEU A 650 8.54 -14.22 9.20
N THR A 651 7.27 -14.04 8.90
CA THR A 651 6.46 -12.86 9.30
C THR A 651 5.19 -13.34 9.99
N SER A 652 4.73 -12.57 10.96
CA SER A 652 3.53 -12.89 11.73
C SER A 652 2.75 -11.63 12.09
N SER A 653 1.42 -11.74 12.07
CA SER A 653 0.48 -10.84 12.69
C SER A 653 -0.42 -11.67 13.59
N VAL A 654 -0.68 -11.23 14.79
CA VAL A 654 -1.45 -12.02 15.78
C VAL A 654 -2.49 -11.16 16.46
N GLY A 655 -3.70 -11.69 16.56
CA GLY A 655 -4.83 -11.11 17.32
C GLY A 655 -5.55 -10.00 16.59
N ASN A 656 -5.45 -9.93 15.27
CA ASN A 656 -6.31 -9.10 14.43
C ASN A 656 -7.45 -9.93 13.83
N ASP A 657 -8.61 -9.31 13.72
CA ASP A 657 -9.76 -9.87 13.02
C ASP A 657 -9.80 -9.40 11.56
N ILE A 658 -10.42 -10.21 10.70
CA ILE A 658 -10.74 -9.89 9.32
C ILE A 658 -12.24 -10.02 9.10
N TYR A 659 -12.85 -8.99 8.54
CA TYR A 659 -14.21 -9.08 8.02
C TYR A 659 -14.15 -9.70 6.60
N ASN A 660 -14.50 -11.00 6.52
CA ASN A 660 -14.46 -11.75 5.27
C ASN A 660 -15.74 -11.52 4.46
N ALA A 661 -15.81 -10.36 3.77
CA ALA A 661 -16.93 -10.02 2.91
C ALA A 661 -17.00 -10.92 1.66
N SER A 662 -15.87 -11.49 1.23
CA SER A 662 -15.84 -12.47 0.13
C SER A 662 -16.70 -13.70 0.44
N LYS A 663 -16.72 -14.11 1.71
CA LYS A 663 -17.52 -15.27 2.16
C LYS A 663 -19.03 -15.07 1.99
N ILE A 664 -19.52 -13.82 2.03
CA ILE A 664 -20.92 -13.49 1.73
C ILE A 664 -21.27 -13.90 0.30
N GLU A 665 -20.38 -13.63 -0.65
CA GLU A 665 -20.58 -14.02 -2.06
C GLU A 665 -20.33 -15.50 -2.31
N MET A 666 -19.57 -16.18 -1.44
CA MET A 666 -19.16 -17.58 -1.60
C MET A 666 -20.15 -18.58 -1.01
N ILE A 667 -20.90 -18.20 0.05
CA ILE A 667 -21.84 -19.09 0.77
C ILE A 667 -23.18 -18.43 1.10
N GLY A 668 -23.41 -17.23 0.59
CA GLY A 668 -24.62 -16.47 0.93
C GLY A 668 -25.91 -16.96 0.28
N MET A 669 -25.82 -17.68 -0.83
CA MET A 669 -26.94 -18.33 -1.53
C MET A 669 -28.14 -17.41 -1.80
N TYR A 670 -27.86 -16.13 -2.15
CA TYR A 670 -28.89 -15.10 -2.36
C TYR A 670 -29.02 -14.64 -3.82
N THR A 671 -28.19 -15.18 -4.71
CA THR A 671 -28.17 -14.88 -6.14
C THR A 671 -28.13 -16.18 -6.95
N GLY A 672 -28.30 -16.08 -8.28
CA GLY A 672 -28.12 -17.21 -9.19
C GLY A 672 -26.64 -17.57 -9.44
N GLY A 673 -25.69 -17.02 -8.66
CA GLY A 673 -24.27 -17.36 -8.77
C GLY A 673 -23.93 -18.71 -8.16
N ASN A 674 -22.89 -19.36 -8.70
CA ASN A 674 -22.33 -20.56 -8.10
C ASN A 674 -21.72 -20.24 -6.72
N GLN A 675 -21.53 -21.25 -5.89
CA GLN A 675 -21.07 -21.16 -4.51
C GLN A 675 -19.95 -22.17 -4.27
N ILE A 676 -19.22 -22.02 -3.17
CA ILE A 676 -18.29 -23.07 -2.73
C ILE A 676 -19.06 -24.27 -2.17
N LYS A 677 -18.41 -25.42 -2.18
CA LYS A 677 -19.03 -26.73 -1.86
C LYS A 677 -19.59 -26.82 -0.44
N ASP A 678 -19.18 -25.94 0.46
CA ASP A 678 -19.69 -25.87 1.84
C ASP A 678 -21.21 -25.73 1.92
N VAL A 679 -21.83 -25.07 0.92
CA VAL A 679 -23.29 -24.85 0.91
C VAL A 679 -24.12 -26.14 0.66
N VAL A 680 -23.48 -27.26 0.31
CA VAL A 680 -24.16 -28.57 0.23
C VAL A 680 -24.70 -28.96 1.61
N ARG A 681 -24.07 -28.51 2.70
CA ARG A 681 -24.50 -28.77 4.09
C ARG A 681 -25.57 -27.80 4.59
N ARG A 682 -26.12 -26.92 3.72
CA ARG A 682 -27.13 -25.93 4.13
C ARG A 682 -28.36 -26.55 4.80
N TRP A 683 -28.98 -25.78 5.65
CA TRP A 683 -30.22 -26.19 6.32
C TRP A 683 -31.36 -26.38 5.30
N ARG A 684 -32.12 -27.48 5.44
CA ARG A 684 -33.25 -27.86 4.54
C ARG A 684 -34.49 -28.29 5.25
N ILE A 685 -34.35 -28.84 6.47
CA ILE A 685 -35.51 -29.42 7.19
C ILE A 685 -35.41 -29.09 8.69
N PRO A 686 -36.55 -28.87 9.38
CA PRO A 686 -36.58 -28.67 10.83
C PRO A 686 -35.86 -29.78 11.60
N GLY A 687 -35.09 -29.37 12.62
CA GLY A 687 -34.27 -30.26 13.42
C GLY A 687 -32.86 -30.51 12.86
N GLN A 688 -32.52 -30.00 11.68
CA GLN A 688 -31.19 -30.15 11.09
C GLN A 688 -30.17 -29.23 11.79
N ILE A 689 -29.07 -29.80 12.28
CA ILE A 689 -27.95 -29.08 12.87
C ILE A 689 -26.90 -28.81 11.78
N THR A 690 -26.65 -27.56 11.47
CA THR A 690 -25.65 -27.13 10.46
C THR A 690 -25.18 -25.71 10.76
N ASP A 691 -24.01 -25.35 10.23
CA ASP A 691 -23.43 -23.99 10.28
C ASP A 691 -23.82 -23.14 9.05
N ILE A 692 -24.44 -23.75 8.03
CA ILE A 692 -24.88 -23.06 6.80
C ILE A 692 -26.40 -22.87 6.85
N PRO A 693 -26.91 -21.63 6.85
CA PRO A 693 -28.33 -21.36 6.98
C PRO A 693 -29.15 -21.77 5.75
N LYS A 694 -30.44 -21.63 5.83
CA LYS A 694 -31.40 -21.79 4.75
C LYS A 694 -31.03 -20.82 3.60
N ALA A 695 -31.15 -21.33 2.37
CA ALA A 695 -30.86 -20.55 1.16
C ALA A 695 -31.94 -19.48 0.89
N GLY A 696 -31.56 -18.39 0.19
CA GLY A 696 -32.46 -17.35 -0.31
C GLY A 696 -32.82 -16.25 0.69
N GLU A 697 -32.39 -16.34 1.91
CA GLU A 697 -32.81 -15.43 2.99
C GLU A 697 -31.78 -14.31 3.23
N LEU A 698 -32.11 -13.09 2.80
CA LEU A 698 -31.22 -11.93 2.94
C LEU A 698 -30.91 -11.56 4.40
N ASP A 699 -31.83 -11.89 5.33
CA ASP A 699 -31.63 -11.64 6.78
C ASP A 699 -30.45 -12.42 7.35
N ASN A 700 -30.11 -13.57 6.75
CA ASN A 700 -28.92 -14.35 7.09
C ASN A 700 -27.58 -13.68 6.75
N LEU A 701 -27.61 -12.58 5.97
CA LEU A 701 -26.42 -11.88 5.46
C LEU A 701 -26.05 -10.64 6.25
N ARG A 702 -26.80 -10.29 7.33
CA ARG A 702 -26.53 -9.11 8.14
C ARG A 702 -25.05 -9.02 8.56
N ALA A 703 -24.52 -7.81 8.61
CA ALA A 703 -23.17 -7.55 9.17
C ALA A 703 -23.09 -8.07 10.61
N SER A 704 -22.33 -9.13 10.82
CA SER A 704 -22.30 -9.87 12.06
C SER A 704 -21.00 -10.63 12.29
N THR A 705 -20.85 -11.20 13.49
CA THR A 705 -19.70 -12.06 13.84
C THR A 705 -19.57 -13.30 12.94
N ARG A 706 -20.61 -13.68 12.17
CA ARG A 706 -20.55 -14.74 11.14
C ARG A 706 -19.48 -14.49 10.10
N TRP A 707 -19.19 -13.24 9.79
CA TRP A 707 -18.24 -12.81 8.76
C TRP A 707 -16.89 -12.36 9.34
N ILE A 708 -16.76 -12.38 10.69
CA ILE A 708 -15.49 -12.08 11.38
C ILE A 708 -14.71 -13.37 11.52
N GLU A 709 -13.46 -13.36 11.09
CA GLU A 709 -12.53 -14.48 11.19
C GLU A 709 -11.22 -14.03 11.84
N ASP A 710 -10.57 -14.95 12.55
CA ASP A 710 -9.21 -14.72 13.08
C ASP A 710 -8.23 -14.51 11.94
N GLY A 711 -7.71 -13.29 11.81
CA GLY A 711 -6.71 -12.90 10.83
C GLY A 711 -5.26 -13.20 11.25
N SER A 712 -5.07 -13.89 12.38
CA SER A 712 -3.73 -14.25 12.84
C SER A 712 -3.05 -15.21 11.86
N TYR A 713 -1.75 -14.96 11.62
CA TYR A 713 -0.96 -15.84 10.76
C TYR A 713 0.52 -15.91 11.16
N LEU A 714 1.17 -16.99 10.76
CA LEU A 714 2.61 -17.14 10.63
C LEU A 714 2.92 -17.55 9.19
N LYS A 715 3.67 -16.71 8.47
CA LYS A 715 4.00 -16.92 7.05
C LYS A 715 5.49 -17.15 6.85
N VAL A 716 5.85 -18.23 6.13
CA VAL A 716 7.17 -18.40 5.56
C VAL A 716 7.27 -17.52 4.32
N LYS A 717 7.71 -16.26 4.55
CA LYS A 717 7.67 -15.19 3.56
C LYS A 717 8.68 -15.38 2.45
N ASN A 718 9.89 -15.82 2.81
CA ASN A 718 10.99 -16.01 1.87
C ASN A 718 11.93 -17.11 2.37
N ILE A 719 12.39 -17.95 1.45
CA ILE A 719 13.49 -18.89 1.64
C ILE A 719 14.46 -18.69 0.48
N THR A 720 15.73 -18.40 0.77
CA THR A 720 16.76 -18.21 -0.27
C THR A 720 17.95 -19.13 -0.02
N LEU A 721 18.36 -19.85 -1.04
CA LEU A 721 19.60 -20.62 -1.09
C LEU A 721 20.49 -20.01 -2.17
N SER A 722 21.73 -19.67 -1.83
CA SER A 722 22.71 -19.11 -2.76
C SER A 722 24.09 -19.70 -2.56
N TYR A 723 24.90 -19.69 -3.62
CA TYR A 723 26.28 -20.21 -3.57
C TYR A 723 27.26 -19.24 -4.25
N ASP A 724 28.28 -18.81 -3.52
CA ASP A 724 29.34 -17.93 -4.02
C ASP A 724 30.44 -18.74 -4.70
N ILE A 725 30.52 -18.65 -6.01
CA ILE A 725 31.57 -19.25 -6.83
C ILE A 725 32.71 -18.25 -7.03
N THR A 726 33.84 -18.46 -6.34
CA THR A 726 35.03 -17.62 -6.44
C THR A 726 36.24 -18.51 -6.80
N HIS A 727 36.37 -18.84 -8.06
CA HIS A 727 37.47 -19.73 -8.53
C HIS A 727 38.54 -18.95 -9.31
N PRO A 728 39.84 -19.25 -9.19
CA PRO A 728 40.90 -18.56 -9.93
C PRO A 728 40.73 -18.54 -11.44
N ALA A 729 40.06 -19.55 -12.03
CA ALA A 729 39.76 -19.59 -13.45
C ALA A 729 38.80 -18.45 -13.90
N LEU A 730 37.89 -18.02 -13.04
CA LEU A 730 36.98 -16.91 -13.32
C LEU A 730 37.72 -15.57 -13.47
N LYS A 731 38.80 -15.40 -12.70
CA LYS A 731 39.64 -14.19 -12.77
C LYS A 731 40.33 -14.04 -14.13
N LYS A 732 40.60 -15.14 -14.85
CA LYS A 732 41.12 -15.09 -16.21
C LYS A 732 40.11 -14.51 -17.21
N ALA A 733 38.82 -14.64 -16.89
CA ALA A 733 37.71 -14.05 -17.66
C ALA A 733 37.27 -12.69 -17.09
N ASN A 734 38.05 -12.07 -16.19
CA ASN A 734 37.72 -10.84 -15.47
C ASN A 734 36.40 -10.95 -14.63
N ILE A 735 36.03 -12.16 -14.20
CA ILE A 735 34.89 -12.39 -13.35
C ILE A 735 35.40 -12.61 -11.91
N ASN A 736 34.95 -11.75 -10.99
CA ASN A 736 35.32 -11.80 -9.58
C ASN A 736 34.47 -12.82 -8.81
N ARG A 737 33.18 -12.88 -9.11
CA ARG A 737 32.20 -13.73 -8.41
C ARG A 737 31.02 -14.07 -9.32
N ILE A 738 30.55 -15.32 -9.24
CA ILE A 738 29.24 -15.74 -9.76
C ILE A 738 28.47 -16.31 -8.56
N GLN A 739 27.27 -15.80 -8.34
CA GLN A 739 26.39 -16.26 -7.28
C GLN A 739 25.03 -16.67 -7.85
N PRO A 740 24.83 -17.94 -8.23
CA PRO A 740 23.49 -18.47 -8.48
C PRO A 740 22.70 -18.52 -7.18
N TYR A 741 21.40 -18.30 -7.28
CA TYR A 741 20.48 -18.42 -6.15
C TYR A 741 19.10 -18.90 -6.61
N ILE A 742 18.39 -19.52 -5.67
CA ILE A 742 16.98 -19.86 -5.76
C ILE A 742 16.26 -19.21 -4.58
N THR A 743 15.11 -18.61 -4.86
CA THR A 743 14.25 -17.98 -3.85
C THR A 743 12.84 -18.54 -3.96
N LEU A 744 12.27 -18.90 -2.83
CA LEU A 744 10.90 -19.38 -2.68
C LEU A 744 10.14 -18.33 -1.86
N ASP A 745 9.11 -17.72 -2.46
CA ASP A 745 8.31 -16.68 -1.80
C ASP A 745 6.91 -17.19 -1.47
N ASN A 746 6.41 -16.85 -0.27
CA ASN A 746 5.05 -17.11 0.23
C ASN A 746 4.63 -18.58 0.16
N MET A 747 5.55 -19.53 0.40
CA MET A 747 5.28 -20.94 0.18
C MET A 747 4.28 -21.54 1.16
N ILE A 748 4.33 -21.12 2.43
CA ILE A 748 3.51 -21.66 3.50
C ILE A 748 2.95 -20.51 4.34
N THR A 749 1.65 -20.55 4.61
CA THR A 749 0.97 -19.69 5.57
C THR A 749 0.19 -20.56 6.54
N PHE A 750 0.49 -20.42 7.83
CA PHE A 750 -0.27 -21.04 8.91
C PHE A 750 -1.28 -20.01 9.41
N THR A 751 -2.56 -20.28 9.25
CA THR A 751 -3.65 -19.37 9.62
C THR A 751 -4.97 -20.14 9.74
N ASN A 752 -5.88 -19.64 10.55
CA ASN A 752 -7.28 -20.10 10.61
C ASN A 752 -8.18 -19.32 9.63
N TYR A 753 -7.65 -18.29 8.97
CA TYR A 753 -8.39 -17.48 8.02
C TYR A 753 -8.80 -18.30 6.79
N THR A 754 -10.09 -18.28 6.45
CA THR A 754 -10.60 -19.08 5.33
C THR A 754 -10.49 -18.41 3.97
N GLY A 755 -10.22 -17.09 3.89
CA GLY A 755 -10.00 -16.34 2.65
C GLY A 755 -8.69 -16.68 1.93
N TYR A 756 -8.35 -15.91 0.89
CA TYR A 756 -7.16 -16.15 0.07
C TYR A 756 -5.84 -15.83 0.81
N ASP A 757 -5.79 -14.75 1.56
CA ASP A 757 -4.59 -14.32 2.27
C ASP A 757 -4.93 -13.43 3.48
N PRO A 758 -4.48 -13.77 4.71
CA PRO A 758 -4.73 -12.94 5.89
C PRO A 758 -3.96 -11.60 5.90
N GLU A 759 -2.96 -11.40 5.02
CA GLU A 759 -2.24 -10.13 4.88
C GLU A 759 -3.00 -9.10 4.03
N MET A 760 -4.06 -9.51 3.32
CA MET A 760 -4.76 -8.66 2.36
C MET A 760 -5.89 -7.87 3.01
N SER A 761 -6.09 -6.66 2.53
CA SER A 761 -7.25 -5.82 2.82
C SER A 761 -7.66 -5.08 1.56
N GLN A 762 -8.96 -5.06 1.27
CA GLN A 762 -9.53 -4.30 0.16
C GLN A 762 -9.24 -2.81 0.30
N TYR A 763 -9.25 -2.32 1.52
CA TYR A 763 -9.09 -0.91 1.81
C TYR A 763 -7.77 -0.66 2.55
N THR A 764 -7.05 0.38 2.11
CA THR A 764 -5.76 0.80 2.70
C THR A 764 -5.92 1.86 3.81
N SER A 765 -7.12 2.40 3.99
CA SER A 765 -7.39 3.39 5.04
C SER A 765 -7.45 2.71 6.42
N ALA A 766 -6.88 3.33 7.43
CA ALA A 766 -6.98 2.88 8.82
C ALA A 766 -8.43 2.81 9.35
N THR A 767 -9.36 3.50 8.69
CA THR A 767 -10.79 3.50 9.03
C THR A 767 -11.57 2.35 8.39
N SER A 768 -10.95 1.58 7.48
CA SER A 768 -11.61 0.51 6.73
C SER A 768 -10.69 -0.70 6.53
N MET A 769 -9.60 -0.79 7.31
CA MET A 769 -8.67 -1.93 7.20
C MET A 769 -9.31 -3.23 7.67
N GLY A 770 -8.73 -4.36 7.25
CA GLY A 770 -9.16 -5.69 7.67
C GLY A 770 -10.42 -6.20 6.97
N ILE A 771 -10.84 -5.60 5.85
CA ILE A 771 -11.97 -6.07 5.06
C ILE A 771 -11.45 -6.77 3.81
N ASP A 772 -11.82 -8.04 3.61
CA ASP A 772 -11.54 -8.81 2.40
C ASP A 772 -12.81 -8.97 1.56
N TRP A 773 -12.85 -8.34 0.38
CA TRP A 773 -13.93 -8.51 -0.59
C TRP A 773 -13.38 -8.67 -2.00
N GLY A 774 -13.18 -9.93 -2.43
CA GLY A 774 -12.64 -10.24 -3.74
C GLY A 774 -11.25 -9.69 -4.00
N THR A 775 -10.38 -9.66 -2.97
CA THR A 775 -9.00 -9.19 -3.10
C THR A 775 -8.17 -10.14 -3.98
N TYR A 776 -7.13 -9.60 -4.61
CA TYR A 776 -6.22 -10.40 -5.46
C TYR A 776 -5.57 -11.51 -4.65
N PRO A 777 -5.58 -12.78 -5.13
CA PRO A 777 -5.05 -13.92 -4.37
C PRO A 777 -3.56 -13.81 -4.08
N CYS A 778 -3.12 -14.38 -2.96
CA CYS A 778 -1.71 -14.56 -2.67
C CYS A 778 -1.03 -15.44 -3.73
N VAL A 779 0.22 -15.13 -4.03
CA VAL A 779 1.01 -15.79 -5.07
C VAL A 779 2.20 -16.49 -4.43
N LYS A 780 2.40 -17.77 -4.75
CA LYS A 780 3.63 -18.52 -4.48
C LYS A 780 4.58 -18.35 -5.64
N THR A 781 5.83 -17.96 -5.38
CA THR A 781 6.81 -17.74 -6.44
C THR A 781 8.06 -18.57 -6.21
N VAL A 782 8.52 -19.23 -7.27
CA VAL A 782 9.84 -19.86 -7.33
C VAL A 782 10.70 -19.05 -8.28
N LEU A 783 11.77 -18.45 -7.76
CA LEU A 783 12.65 -17.55 -8.51
C LEU A 783 14.05 -18.12 -8.60
N PHE A 784 14.60 -18.17 -9.80
CA PHE A 784 15.97 -18.53 -10.12
C PHE A 784 16.73 -17.28 -10.54
N GLY A 785 17.91 -17.07 -9.99
CA GLY A 785 18.69 -15.91 -10.33
C GLY A 785 20.19 -16.13 -10.27
N VAL A 786 20.92 -15.18 -10.85
CA VAL A 786 22.38 -15.15 -10.81
C VAL A 786 22.88 -13.71 -10.65
N ASN A 787 23.81 -13.52 -9.72
CA ASN A 787 24.60 -12.30 -9.60
C ASN A 787 26.00 -12.56 -10.16
N VAL A 788 26.47 -11.70 -11.06
CA VAL A 788 27.82 -11.78 -11.62
C VAL A 788 28.54 -10.45 -11.35
N GLU A 789 29.73 -10.54 -10.78
CA GLU A 789 30.61 -9.39 -10.53
C GLU A 789 31.89 -9.55 -11.36
N PHE A 790 32.20 -8.54 -12.16
CA PHE A 790 33.37 -8.47 -13.04
C PHE A 790 34.46 -7.59 -12.46
#